data_9ac7c74fd653882fbd693851d1294528
#
_entry.id   9ac7c74fd653882fbd693851d1294528
#
_cell.length_a   1.000
_cell.length_b   1.000
_cell.length_c   1.000
_cell.angle_alpha   90.00
_cell.angle_beta   90.00
_cell.angle_gamma   90.00
#
_symmetry.space_group_name_H-M   'P 1'
#
loop_
_entity.id
_entity.type
_entity.pdbx_description
1 polymer ?
#
loop_
_entity_poly.entity_id
_entity_poly.type
_entity_poly.pdbx_seq_one_letter_code
_entity_poly.pdbx_strand_id
1 'polypeptide(L)'
;MEITLSKTLPSYPSFVEGIRRAPDRGYTLTPAQTATALKNALRYIPKELHETLAPEFMEELRTRGRIYGYRYRPQGDLKAKPIDEYKGNCIEGKAFQVMIDNNLCFDIALYPYELVTYGETGQVCQNWMQYRLIKQYLEVLTREQTLVIESGHPLGLFKSKPEAPRVIITNALMVGLYDNQKDWHTAMQMGVANYGQMTAGGWMYIGPQGIVHGTFNTLLNAGRLKLGIPQDGDLRGRLFVSSGLGGMSGAQPKAAEMAGAAAIIAEVDASRIETRHTQGWVGHVTDSLEEAFSLARQAMDECRPVSVAYHGNVVDLLEYAVQKQLHIDLLSDQTSCHATYEGGYCPAGLTFEQRTHMLHENPSKFRCLVDASLERHFKAIKRLVEHGTYFFDYGNSFMKAVYDAGVSEIARDGDDKNGFIFPSYVEDIMGPELFDYGYGPFRWVCLSGKHEDLVKTDRAAMECIDPTRRGQDLDNYNWIRDAEKNNLVVGTQARILYQDAVGRMNIALRFNEMVRKGEVGPIMLGRDHHDVSGTDSPFRETSNIKDVSNVMADMAVQCFAGNCARGMSLVALHNGGGVGIGKAINGGFGMVCDGSDRVDEILRSAMLWDVMGGVARRSWARNPHAMETSEEFNRTHADGYHITMPYVADEKLVQKVVKE
;
A
#
# COMPACT_ATOMS: atom_id res chain seq x y z
N MET A 1 -13.50 -8.14 33.54
CA MET A 1 -14.52 -7.97 32.49
C MET A 1 -14.25 -9.04 31.45
N GLU A 2 -15.22 -9.86 31.14
CA GLU A 2 -15.07 -10.90 30.09
C GLU A 2 -15.27 -10.23 28.74
N ILE A 3 -14.27 -10.35 27.85
CA ILE A 3 -14.32 -9.78 26.49
C ILE A 3 -14.78 -10.88 25.55
N THR A 4 -16.06 -10.88 25.25
CA THR A 4 -16.74 -11.89 24.44
C THR A 4 -17.82 -11.25 23.57
N LEU A 5 -18.20 -11.94 22.52
CA LEU A 5 -19.37 -11.51 21.75
C LEU A 5 -20.66 -11.74 22.56
N SER A 6 -21.65 -10.88 22.31
CA SER A 6 -22.96 -10.98 22.97
C SER A 6 -23.60 -12.33 22.74
N LYS A 7 -24.28 -12.86 23.79
CA LYS A 7 -25.18 -14.02 23.69
C LYS A 7 -26.48 -13.72 22.96
N THR A 8 -26.78 -12.42 22.77
CA THR A 8 -27.94 -12.00 21.98
C THR A 8 -27.52 -11.95 20.51
N LEU A 9 -28.24 -12.68 19.67
CA LEU A 9 -28.00 -12.72 18.24
C LEU A 9 -28.27 -11.33 17.61
N PRO A 10 -27.29 -10.70 16.94
CA PRO A 10 -27.54 -9.44 16.24
C PRO A 10 -28.52 -9.62 15.09
N SER A 11 -29.27 -8.56 14.73
CA SER A 11 -30.05 -8.56 13.49
C SER A 11 -29.11 -8.65 12.28
N TYR A 12 -29.55 -9.34 11.23
CA TYR A 12 -28.76 -9.39 10.00
C TYR A 12 -28.69 -7.97 9.39
N PRO A 13 -27.50 -7.46 9.03
CA PRO A 13 -27.36 -6.11 8.50
C PRO A 13 -27.96 -6.01 7.09
N SER A 14 -28.53 -4.85 6.77
CA SER A 14 -28.88 -4.51 5.39
C SER A 14 -27.62 -4.09 4.63
N PHE A 15 -27.55 -4.48 3.35
CA PHE A 15 -26.55 -3.99 2.43
C PHE A 15 -27.09 -2.74 1.73
N VAL A 16 -26.27 -1.67 1.72
CA VAL A 16 -26.62 -0.41 1.06
C VAL A 16 -26.41 -0.60 -0.44
N GLU A 17 -27.42 -0.23 -1.24
CA GLU A 17 -27.34 -0.26 -2.70
C GLU A 17 -26.21 0.66 -3.19
N GLY A 18 -25.51 0.25 -4.25
CA GLY A 18 -24.39 1.00 -4.83
C GLY A 18 -23.05 0.84 -4.09
N ILE A 19 -23.03 0.24 -2.88
CA ILE A 19 -21.77 -0.06 -2.20
C ILE A 19 -21.18 -1.36 -2.73
N ARG A 20 -19.92 -1.29 -3.14
CA ARG A 20 -19.22 -2.42 -3.75
C ARG A 20 -19.12 -3.63 -2.83
N ARG A 21 -19.22 -4.79 -3.44
CA ARG A 21 -19.05 -6.10 -2.82
C ARG A 21 -17.90 -6.83 -3.50
N ALA A 22 -17.14 -7.60 -2.71
CA ALA A 22 -16.15 -8.51 -3.29
C ALA A 22 -16.83 -9.51 -4.26
N PRO A 23 -16.16 -9.91 -5.35
CA PRO A 23 -16.70 -10.94 -6.24
C PRO A 23 -17.02 -12.23 -5.50
N ASP A 24 -18.07 -12.91 -5.91
CA ASP A 24 -18.36 -14.26 -5.45
C ASP A 24 -17.24 -15.20 -5.86
N ARG A 25 -16.75 -16.00 -4.91
CA ARG A 25 -15.65 -16.95 -5.13
C ARG A 25 -16.08 -18.31 -4.63
N GLY A 26 -15.85 -19.31 -5.46
CA GLY A 26 -15.98 -20.70 -5.01
C GLY A 26 -14.95 -21.03 -3.94
N TYR A 27 -15.23 -22.04 -3.12
CA TYR A 27 -14.24 -22.57 -2.19
C TYR A 27 -13.71 -23.92 -2.68
N THR A 28 -12.46 -24.22 -2.33
CA THR A 28 -11.73 -25.41 -2.80
C THR A 28 -11.35 -26.38 -1.69
N LEU A 29 -11.98 -26.20 -0.50
CA LEU A 29 -11.68 -26.97 0.68
C LEU A 29 -12.23 -28.42 0.60
N THR A 30 -11.46 -29.36 1.11
CA THR A 30 -11.95 -30.73 1.37
C THR A 30 -13.00 -30.74 2.49
N PRO A 31 -13.80 -31.78 2.65
CA PRO A 31 -14.77 -31.87 3.76
C PRO A 31 -14.13 -31.68 5.15
N ALA A 32 -12.93 -32.19 5.37
CA ALA A 32 -12.20 -32.02 6.63
C ALA A 32 -11.78 -30.56 6.85
N GLN A 33 -11.29 -29.90 5.80
CA GLN A 33 -10.93 -28.47 5.84
C GLN A 33 -12.17 -27.60 6.01
N THR A 34 -13.28 -27.92 5.38
CA THR A 34 -14.56 -27.22 5.56
C THR A 34 -15.03 -27.30 7.01
N ALA A 35 -14.96 -28.49 7.63
CA ALA A 35 -15.26 -28.65 9.05
C ALA A 35 -14.33 -27.80 9.94
N THR A 36 -13.05 -27.69 9.57
CA THR A 36 -12.09 -26.83 10.27
C THR A 36 -12.43 -25.36 10.11
N ALA A 37 -12.77 -24.90 8.90
CA ALA A 37 -13.20 -23.52 8.63
C ALA A 37 -14.40 -23.13 9.51
N LEU A 38 -15.39 -24.00 9.57
CA LEU A 38 -16.57 -23.77 10.39
C LEU A 38 -16.25 -23.70 11.90
N LYS A 39 -15.42 -24.62 12.41
CA LYS A 39 -14.94 -24.58 13.80
C LYS A 39 -14.16 -23.30 14.09
N ASN A 40 -13.33 -22.85 13.16
CA ASN A 40 -12.55 -21.61 13.28
C ASN A 40 -13.45 -20.35 13.33
N ALA A 41 -14.57 -20.35 12.64
CA ALA A 41 -15.55 -19.26 12.73
C ALA A 41 -16.37 -19.35 14.03
N LEU A 42 -16.84 -20.52 14.40
CA LEU A 42 -17.65 -20.74 15.59
C LEU A 42 -16.90 -20.52 16.91
N ARG A 43 -15.55 -20.56 16.92
CA ARG A 43 -14.76 -20.32 18.15
C ARG A 43 -14.95 -18.93 18.77
N TYR A 44 -15.43 -17.95 18.01
CA TYR A 44 -15.76 -16.61 18.50
C TYR A 44 -17.14 -16.51 19.13
N ILE A 45 -17.98 -17.49 18.88
CA ILE A 45 -19.42 -17.43 19.12
C ILE A 45 -19.77 -18.19 20.40
N PRO A 46 -20.60 -17.63 21.29
CA PRO A 46 -21.16 -18.37 22.40
C PRO A 46 -21.90 -19.65 21.93
N LYS A 47 -21.70 -20.76 22.64
CA LYS A 47 -22.22 -22.10 22.22
C LYS A 47 -23.70 -22.14 21.92
N GLU A 48 -24.50 -21.40 22.65
CA GLU A 48 -25.95 -21.29 22.48
C GLU A 48 -26.38 -20.74 21.12
N LEU A 49 -25.50 -20.08 20.38
CA LEU A 49 -25.76 -19.52 19.05
C LEU A 49 -25.21 -20.39 17.91
N HIS A 50 -24.49 -21.47 18.19
CA HIS A 50 -23.84 -22.31 17.18
C HIS A 50 -24.84 -22.93 16.20
N GLU A 51 -25.99 -23.46 16.69
CA GLU A 51 -26.99 -24.08 15.82
C GLU A 51 -27.59 -23.10 14.81
N THR A 52 -27.74 -21.83 15.22
CA THR A 52 -28.26 -20.77 14.34
C THR A 52 -27.23 -20.29 13.34
N LEU A 53 -25.95 -20.11 13.77
CA LEU A 53 -24.95 -19.48 12.95
C LEU A 53 -24.16 -20.43 12.06
N ALA A 54 -24.06 -21.71 12.40
CA ALA A 54 -23.33 -22.66 11.58
C ALA A 54 -23.88 -22.78 10.13
N PRO A 55 -25.21 -22.83 9.89
CA PRO A 55 -25.75 -22.81 8.54
C PRO A 55 -25.45 -21.49 7.79
N GLU A 56 -25.52 -20.32 8.47
CA GLU A 56 -25.20 -19.02 7.86
C GLU A 56 -23.73 -18.96 7.45
N PHE A 57 -22.80 -19.38 8.30
CA PHE A 57 -21.39 -19.42 8.00
C PHE A 57 -21.06 -20.39 6.86
N MET A 58 -21.78 -21.50 6.79
CA MET A 58 -21.62 -22.45 5.69
C MET A 58 -22.09 -21.85 4.35
N GLU A 59 -23.17 -21.06 4.38
CA GLU A 59 -23.64 -20.36 3.18
C GLU A 59 -22.66 -19.26 2.74
N GLU A 60 -22.09 -18.48 3.67
CA GLU A 60 -21.04 -17.52 3.35
C GLU A 60 -19.82 -18.21 2.71
N LEU A 61 -19.38 -19.37 3.25
CA LEU A 61 -18.27 -20.12 2.69
C LEU A 61 -18.55 -20.61 1.26
N ARG A 62 -19.78 -21.09 0.99
CA ARG A 62 -20.19 -21.56 -0.34
C ARG A 62 -20.25 -20.44 -1.38
N THR A 63 -20.80 -19.28 -0.99
CA THR A 63 -21.06 -18.17 -1.92
C THR A 63 -19.88 -17.22 -2.03
N ARG A 64 -19.11 -17.02 -0.95
CA ARG A 64 -18.02 -16.03 -0.86
C ARG A 64 -16.63 -16.64 -0.81
N GLY A 65 -16.51 -17.96 -0.72
CA GLY A 65 -15.23 -18.66 -0.57
C GLY A 65 -14.59 -18.48 0.81
N ARG A 66 -15.26 -17.81 1.76
CA ARG A 66 -14.80 -17.63 3.15
C ARG A 66 -15.92 -17.15 4.05
N ILE A 67 -15.70 -17.21 5.37
CA ILE A 67 -16.68 -16.79 6.37
C ILE A 67 -16.35 -15.38 6.86
N TYR A 68 -17.21 -14.43 6.56
CA TYR A 68 -17.10 -13.03 7.00
C TYR A 68 -17.86 -12.74 8.28
N GLY A 69 -18.89 -13.52 8.60
CA GLY A 69 -19.76 -13.30 9.74
C GLY A 69 -20.55 -12.01 9.62
N TYR A 70 -21.21 -11.78 8.48
CA TYR A 70 -21.91 -10.54 8.15
C TYR A 70 -22.88 -10.07 9.21
N ARG A 71 -23.54 -11.00 9.92
CA ARG A 71 -24.44 -10.67 11.02
C ARG A 71 -23.81 -9.82 12.11
N TYR A 72 -22.51 -9.92 12.30
CA TYR A 72 -21.76 -9.12 13.30
C TYR A 72 -21.30 -7.77 12.78
N ARG A 73 -21.52 -7.46 11.50
CA ARG A 73 -21.18 -6.15 10.96
C ARG A 73 -22.06 -5.08 11.59
N PRO A 74 -21.51 -3.89 12.00
CA PRO A 74 -22.32 -2.73 12.36
C PRO A 74 -23.20 -2.26 11.19
N GLN A 75 -24.36 -1.69 11.50
CA GLN A 75 -25.24 -1.09 10.50
C GLN A 75 -24.63 0.20 9.93
N GLY A 76 -24.90 0.49 8.67
CA GLY A 76 -24.52 1.74 8.01
C GLY A 76 -23.04 1.84 7.66
N ASP A 77 -22.58 3.06 7.43
CA ASP A 77 -21.20 3.40 7.13
C ASP A 77 -20.37 3.52 8.41
N LEU A 78 -19.12 3.06 8.36
CA LEU A 78 -18.17 3.09 9.49
C LEU A 78 -17.26 4.33 9.41
N LYS A 79 -17.81 5.51 9.10
CA LYS A 79 -17.01 6.74 9.03
C LYS A 79 -16.23 6.98 10.32
N ALA A 80 -14.95 7.29 10.16
CA ALA A 80 -14.13 7.74 11.28
C ALA A 80 -14.74 9.01 11.90
N LYS A 81 -14.82 9.00 13.24
CA LYS A 81 -15.33 10.12 14.04
C LYS A 81 -14.17 10.82 14.75
N PRO A 82 -14.39 12.03 15.28
CA PRO A 82 -13.44 12.63 16.22
C PRO A 82 -13.07 11.68 17.36
N ILE A 83 -11.80 11.68 17.77
CA ILE A 83 -11.28 10.75 18.77
C ILE A 83 -12.07 10.77 20.10
N ASP A 84 -12.61 11.93 20.48
CA ASP A 84 -13.37 12.10 21.72
C ASP A 84 -14.72 11.36 21.72
N GLU A 85 -15.23 10.98 20.57
CA GLU A 85 -16.46 10.18 20.45
C GLU A 85 -16.21 8.68 20.66
N TYR A 86 -14.95 8.24 20.69
CA TYR A 86 -14.61 6.83 20.95
C TYR A 86 -14.38 6.58 22.43
N LYS A 87 -14.86 5.42 22.90
CA LYS A 87 -14.57 4.93 24.24
C LYS A 87 -13.20 4.31 24.29
N GLY A 88 -12.51 4.45 25.40
CA GLY A 88 -11.20 3.83 25.62
C GLY A 88 -10.54 4.33 26.89
N ASN A 89 -9.81 3.43 27.57
CA ASN A 89 -9.06 3.76 28.78
C ASN A 89 -7.73 4.46 28.51
N CYS A 90 -7.23 4.37 27.27
CA CYS A 90 -6.04 5.11 26.83
C CYS A 90 -6.28 5.74 25.46
N ILE A 91 -5.52 6.78 25.16
CA ILE A 91 -5.66 7.54 23.92
C ILE A 91 -5.32 6.70 22.69
N GLU A 92 -4.34 5.81 22.83
CA GLU A 92 -3.92 4.91 21.77
C GLU A 92 -5.05 3.96 21.34
N GLY A 93 -5.81 3.40 22.31
CA GLY A 93 -6.96 2.55 22.03
C GLY A 93 -8.07 3.28 21.27
N LYS A 94 -8.32 4.56 21.59
CA LYS A 94 -9.25 5.41 20.83
C LYS A 94 -8.74 5.71 19.42
N ALA A 95 -7.47 6.06 19.30
CA ALA A 95 -6.82 6.41 18.03
C ALA A 95 -6.87 5.25 17.02
N PHE A 96 -6.59 4.02 17.46
CA PHE A 96 -6.67 2.85 16.60
C PHE A 96 -8.10 2.54 16.16
N GLN A 97 -9.10 2.83 16.99
CA GLN A 97 -10.49 2.70 16.58
C GLN A 97 -10.87 3.70 15.48
N VAL A 98 -10.38 4.95 15.55
CA VAL A 98 -10.53 5.95 14.47
C VAL A 98 -9.97 5.41 13.17
N MET A 99 -8.75 4.86 13.22
CA MET A 99 -8.06 4.37 12.02
C MET A 99 -8.72 3.11 11.43
N ILE A 100 -9.19 2.18 12.25
CA ILE A 100 -9.92 0.99 11.79
C ILE A 100 -11.20 1.41 11.05
N ASP A 101 -11.99 2.31 11.63
CA ASP A 101 -13.23 2.78 11.03
C ASP A 101 -12.96 3.55 9.73
N ASN A 102 -11.90 4.39 9.68
CA ASN A 102 -11.46 5.04 8.44
C ASN A 102 -11.13 4.03 7.34
N ASN A 103 -10.42 2.94 7.67
CA ASN A 103 -10.05 1.91 6.70
C ASN A 103 -11.26 1.15 6.12
N LEU A 104 -12.41 1.17 6.79
CA LEU A 104 -13.61 0.42 6.44
C LEU A 104 -14.79 1.30 6.00
N CYS A 105 -14.62 2.63 5.94
CA CYS A 105 -15.69 3.51 5.50
C CYS A 105 -15.96 3.34 3.99
N PHE A 106 -17.19 3.65 3.57
CA PHE A 106 -17.65 3.42 2.20
C PHE A 106 -16.89 4.26 1.15
N ASP A 107 -16.40 5.43 1.54
CA ASP A 107 -15.65 6.33 0.65
C ASP A 107 -14.20 5.84 0.40
N ILE A 108 -13.68 4.96 1.25
CA ILE A 108 -12.28 4.50 1.24
C ILE A 108 -12.15 3.03 0.85
N ALA A 109 -12.90 2.15 1.54
CA ALA A 109 -12.75 0.70 1.38
C ALA A 109 -13.23 0.22 0.02
N LEU A 110 -12.42 -0.63 -0.63
CA LEU A 110 -12.80 -1.23 -1.91
C LEU A 110 -14.01 -2.15 -1.77
N TYR A 111 -13.99 -3.02 -0.72
CA TYR A 111 -15.10 -3.92 -0.39
C TYR A 111 -15.38 -3.82 1.12
N PRO A 112 -16.10 -2.78 1.57
CA PRO A 112 -16.25 -2.50 3.00
C PRO A 112 -17.01 -3.59 3.75
N TYR A 113 -17.88 -4.33 3.08
CA TYR A 113 -18.60 -5.46 3.67
C TYR A 113 -17.72 -6.69 3.89
N GLU A 114 -16.68 -6.84 3.09
CA GLU A 114 -15.70 -7.93 3.16
C GLU A 114 -14.39 -7.51 3.86
N LEU A 115 -14.39 -6.37 4.56
CA LEU A 115 -13.27 -5.80 5.31
C LEU A 115 -12.01 -5.52 4.46
N VAL A 116 -12.18 -5.36 3.16
CA VAL A 116 -11.10 -5.10 2.21
C VAL A 116 -10.95 -3.60 2.00
N THR A 117 -9.83 -3.05 2.43
CA THR A 117 -9.51 -1.63 2.24
C THR A 117 -9.08 -1.37 0.79
N TYR A 118 -8.12 -2.14 0.26
CA TYR A 118 -7.63 -2.00 -1.11
C TYR A 118 -6.99 -3.31 -1.63
N GLY A 119 -6.59 -3.31 -2.90
CA GLY A 119 -5.77 -4.38 -3.50
C GLY A 119 -6.49 -5.72 -3.62
N GLU A 120 -7.80 -5.73 -3.84
CA GLU A 120 -8.67 -6.90 -3.99
C GLU A 120 -8.77 -7.79 -2.74
N THR A 121 -7.72 -7.87 -1.91
CA THR A 121 -7.64 -8.78 -0.76
C THR A 121 -7.02 -8.18 0.49
N GLY A 122 -6.54 -6.93 0.47
CA GLY A 122 -5.92 -6.26 1.61
C GLY A 122 -6.92 -5.93 2.71
N GLN A 123 -6.84 -6.60 3.86
CA GLN A 123 -7.87 -6.59 4.88
C GLN A 123 -7.41 -6.02 6.22
N VAL A 124 -8.33 -5.33 6.89
CA VAL A 124 -8.19 -4.87 8.29
C VAL A 124 -8.13 -6.06 9.27
N CYS A 125 -9.00 -7.02 9.07
CA CYS A 125 -9.05 -8.33 9.72
C CYS A 125 -9.91 -9.28 8.87
N GLN A 126 -10.05 -10.56 9.26
CA GLN A 126 -10.66 -11.57 8.40
C GLN A 126 -12.19 -11.54 8.40
N ASN A 127 -12.82 -11.20 9.53
CA ASN A 127 -14.27 -11.29 9.71
C ASN A 127 -14.79 -10.29 10.75
N TRP A 128 -16.11 -10.10 10.78
CA TRP A 128 -16.75 -9.13 11.64
C TRP A 128 -16.79 -9.53 13.13
N MET A 129 -16.60 -10.80 13.46
CA MET A 129 -16.40 -11.24 14.83
C MET A 129 -15.08 -10.71 15.39
N GLN A 130 -14.00 -10.82 14.61
CA GLN A 130 -12.70 -10.24 14.96
C GLN A 130 -12.79 -8.72 15.12
N TYR A 131 -13.41 -8.02 14.17
CA TYR A 131 -13.63 -6.57 14.27
C TYR A 131 -14.29 -6.20 15.60
N ARG A 132 -15.37 -6.87 15.98
CA ARG A 132 -16.07 -6.61 17.25
C ARG A 132 -15.19 -6.81 18.47
N LEU A 133 -14.45 -7.91 18.51
CA LEU A 133 -13.55 -8.23 19.62
C LEU A 133 -12.37 -7.25 19.69
N ILE A 134 -11.75 -6.92 18.55
CA ILE A 134 -10.68 -5.93 18.49
C ILE A 134 -11.14 -4.59 19.06
N LYS A 135 -12.32 -4.10 18.65
CA LYS A 135 -12.88 -2.84 19.17
C LYS A 135 -13.09 -2.91 20.69
N GLN A 136 -13.64 -4.02 21.23
CA GLN A 136 -13.80 -4.21 22.67
C GLN A 136 -12.46 -4.23 23.41
N TYR A 137 -11.45 -4.91 22.86
CA TYR A 137 -10.10 -4.91 23.43
C TYR A 137 -9.49 -3.51 23.46
N LEU A 138 -9.65 -2.72 22.40
CA LEU A 138 -9.16 -1.35 22.31
C LEU A 138 -9.86 -0.40 23.30
N GLU A 139 -11.15 -0.63 23.60
CA GLU A 139 -11.87 0.15 24.61
C GLU A 139 -11.32 -0.08 26.03
N VAL A 140 -10.92 -1.31 26.37
CA VAL A 140 -10.45 -1.66 27.73
C VAL A 140 -8.93 -1.61 27.87
N LEU A 141 -8.20 -1.51 26.79
CA LEU A 141 -6.73 -1.44 26.75
C LEU A 141 -6.20 -0.32 27.64
N THR A 142 -5.20 -0.65 28.46
CA THR A 142 -4.49 0.30 29.30
C THR A 142 -3.04 0.48 28.85
N ARG A 143 -2.35 1.49 29.36
CA ARG A 143 -0.91 1.70 29.06
C ARG A 143 0.01 0.63 29.65
N GLU A 144 -0.48 -0.22 30.53
CA GLU A 144 0.26 -1.36 31.10
C GLU A 144 -0.04 -2.68 30.39
N GLN A 145 -0.67 -2.62 29.21
CA GLN A 145 -1.04 -3.79 28.42
C GLN A 145 -0.65 -3.63 26.97
N THR A 146 -0.44 -4.76 26.30
CA THR A 146 -0.29 -4.88 24.84
C THR A 146 -1.36 -5.81 24.32
N LEU A 147 -2.12 -5.36 23.35
CA LEU A 147 -3.02 -6.20 22.54
C LEU A 147 -2.19 -6.90 21.47
N VAL A 148 -2.26 -8.23 21.44
CA VAL A 148 -1.58 -9.06 20.44
C VAL A 148 -2.60 -9.58 19.44
N ILE A 149 -2.32 -9.38 18.15
CA ILE A 149 -3.17 -9.79 17.03
C ILE A 149 -2.35 -10.61 16.05
N GLU A 150 -2.81 -11.80 15.77
CA GLU A 150 -2.20 -12.73 14.80
C GLU A 150 -3.20 -13.01 13.68
N SER A 151 -2.89 -12.61 12.44
CA SER A 151 -3.77 -12.79 11.27
C SER A 151 -5.23 -12.38 11.55
N GLY A 152 -5.42 -11.23 12.19
CA GLY A 152 -6.73 -10.71 12.58
C GLY A 152 -7.31 -11.31 13.87
N HIS A 153 -6.73 -12.40 14.40
CA HIS A 153 -7.18 -13.00 15.67
C HIS A 153 -6.69 -12.19 16.87
N PRO A 154 -7.55 -11.55 17.67
CA PRO A 154 -7.14 -10.91 18.91
C PRO A 154 -6.84 -11.98 19.94
N LEU A 155 -5.56 -12.28 20.16
CA LEU A 155 -5.13 -13.31 21.10
C LEU A 155 -5.33 -12.89 22.56
N GLY A 156 -5.33 -11.57 22.85
CA GLY A 156 -5.62 -11.04 24.17
C GLY A 156 -4.73 -9.87 24.57
N LEU A 157 -4.99 -9.38 25.78
CA LEU A 157 -4.20 -8.35 26.44
C LEU A 157 -3.13 -9.00 27.33
N PHE A 158 -1.90 -8.60 27.12
CA PHE A 158 -0.75 -9.08 27.89
C PHE A 158 -0.19 -7.94 28.73
N LYS A 159 0.25 -8.24 29.96
CA LYS A 159 0.91 -7.26 30.81
C LYS A 159 2.15 -6.70 30.11
N SER A 160 2.30 -5.40 30.16
CA SER A 160 3.35 -4.66 29.50
C SER A 160 3.77 -3.45 30.34
N LYS A 161 4.43 -2.48 29.75
CA LYS A 161 4.84 -1.24 30.36
C LYS A 161 4.50 -0.05 29.44
N PRO A 162 4.42 1.18 29.96
CA PRO A 162 4.03 2.35 29.16
C PRO A 162 4.93 2.63 27.94
N GLU A 163 6.19 2.24 27.99
CA GLU A 163 7.17 2.43 26.92
C GLU A 163 7.12 1.34 25.83
N ALA A 164 6.32 0.29 26.00
CA ALA A 164 6.16 -0.77 25.01
C ALA A 164 4.98 -0.46 24.05
N PRO A 165 4.89 -1.11 22.90
CA PRO A 165 3.75 -0.99 22.02
C PRO A 165 2.42 -1.36 22.69
N ARG A 166 1.38 -0.59 22.36
CA ARG A 166 0.00 -0.91 22.78
C ARG A 166 -0.63 -2.01 21.95
N VAL A 167 -0.20 -2.12 20.67
CA VAL A 167 -0.71 -3.15 19.75
C VAL A 167 0.46 -3.74 18.94
N ILE A 168 0.48 -5.06 18.85
CA ILE A 168 1.40 -5.83 18.00
C ILE A 168 0.56 -6.66 17.03
N ILE A 169 0.79 -6.48 15.72
CA ILE A 169 0.06 -7.15 14.66
C ILE A 169 1.04 -7.95 13.79
N THR A 170 0.71 -9.20 13.51
CA THR A 170 1.37 -9.99 12.46
C THR A 170 0.32 -10.60 11.54
N ASN A 171 0.55 -10.60 10.24
CA ASN A 171 -0.39 -11.13 9.26
C ASN A 171 0.28 -12.08 8.27
N ALA A 172 -0.25 -13.30 8.18
CA ALA A 172 0.08 -14.31 7.18
C ALA A 172 1.60 -14.61 7.04
N LEU A 173 2.36 -14.54 8.14
CA LEU A 173 3.78 -14.89 8.15
C LEU A 173 3.92 -16.42 8.04
N MET A 174 3.77 -16.95 6.84
CA MET A 174 3.79 -18.37 6.56
C MET A 174 5.19 -18.96 6.76
N VAL A 175 5.25 -20.19 7.29
CA VAL A 175 6.52 -20.93 7.34
C VAL A 175 6.90 -21.35 5.91
N GLY A 176 8.18 -21.23 5.54
CA GLY A 176 8.67 -21.29 4.18
C GLY A 176 8.11 -22.40 3.28
N LEU A 177 7.90 -23.61 3.82
CA LEU A 177 7.27 -24.70 3.07
C LEU A 177 5.85 -24.38 2.58
N TYR A 178 5.15 -23.54 3.32
CA TYR A 178 3.76 -23.13 3.07
C TYR A 178 3.64 -21.70 2.55
N ASP A 179 4.76 -20.98 2.38
CA ASP A 179 4.79 -19.59 1.94
C ASP A 179 4.62 -19.47 0.43
N ASN A 180 3.42 -19.82 -0.02
CA ASN A 180 3.02 -19.76 -1.41
C ASN A 180 1.52 -19.46 -1.52
N GLN A 181 1.11 -18.98 -2.69
CA GLN A 181 -0.27 -18.54 -2.95
C GLN A 181 -1.31 -19.64 -2.70
N LYS A 182 -1.02 -20.89 -3.04
CA LYS A 182 -1.98 -21.99 -2.91
C LYS A 182 -2.25 -22.33 -1.45
N ASP A 183 -1.20 -22.49 -0.64
CA ASP A 183 -1.35 -22.84 0.77
C ASP A 183 -1.93 -21.68 1.56
N TRP A 184 -1.52 -20.44 1.24
CA TRP A 184 -2.14 -19.25 1.81
C TRP A 184 -3.64 -19.18 1.49
N HIS A 185 -4.03 -19.43 0.24
CA HIS A 185 -5.44 -19.39 -0.16
C HIS A 185 -6.29 -20.40 0.63
N THR A 186 -5.76 -21.62 0.82
CA THR A 186 -6.40 -22.64 1.66
C THR A 186 -6.52 -22.16 3.13
N ALA A 187 -5.45 -21.61 3.68
CA ALA A 187 -5.44 -21.08 5.05
C ALA A 187 -6.42 -19.91 5.23
N MET A 188 -6.52 -19.04 4.22
CA MET A 188 -7.46 -17.91 4.20
C MET A 188 -8.91 -18.40 4.19
N GLN A 189 -9.25 -19.38 3.35
CA GLN A 189 -10.61 -19.96 3.31
C GLN A 189 -10.97 -20.63 4.63
N MET A 190 -9.99 -21.26 5.30
CA MET A 190 -10.21 -21.86 6.64
C MET A 190 -10.26 -20.84 7.78
N GLY A 191 -10.12 -19.53 7.51
CA GLY A 191 -10.13 -18.50 8.55
C GLY A 191 -8.86 -18.54 9.44
N VAL A 192 -7.71 -18.90 8.87
CA VAL A 192 -6.40 -18.97 9.56
C VAL A 192 -5.54 -17.77 9.23
N ALA A 193 -5.41 -17.42 7.95
CA ALA A 193 -4.52 -16.38 7.49
C ALA A 193 -5.27 -15.12 7.04
N ASN A 194 -4.76 -13.95 7.43
CA ASN A 194 -5.22 -12.63 6.99
C ASN A 194 -4.21 -12.01 6.02
N TYR A 195 -4.65 -11.62 4.83
CA TYR A 195 -3.82 -10.81 3.95
C TYR A 195 -3.86 -9.35 4.39
N GLY A 196 -3.00 -9.03 5.34
CA GLY A 196 -2.97 -7.70 5.96
C GLY A 196 -2.48 -6.57 5.06
N GLN A 197 -2.02 -6.87 3.87
CA GLN A 197 -1.43 -5.96 2.88
C GLN A 197 -1.12 -4.55 3.42
N MET A 198 0.10 -4.34 3.91
CA MET A 198 0.63 -3.03 4.31
C MET A 198 -0.29 -2.26 5.28
N THR A 199 -0.68 -1.04 4.94
CA THR A 199 -1.50 -0.16 5.78
C THR A 199 -2.95 -0.61 5.97
N ALA A 200 -3.46 -1.54 5.17
CA ALA A 200 -4.77 -2.14 5.43
C ALA A 200 -4.75 -2.96 6.73
N GLY A 201 -3.85 -3.93 6.83
CA GLY A 201 -3.70 -4.77 8.03
C GLY A 201 -2.99 -4.10 9.19
N GLY A 202 -2.23 -3.03 8.94
CA GLY A 202 -1.60 -2.19 9.96
C GLY A 202 -2.47 -1.01 10.38
N TRP A 203 -3.67 -0.86 9.85
CA TRP A 203 -4.66 0.17 10.16
C TRP A 203 -4.18 1.61 9.96
N MET A 204 -3.22 1.84 9.06
CA MET A 204 -2.62 3.16 8.82
C MET A 204 -2.96 3.74 7.45
N TYR A 205 -3.98 3.21 6.76
CA TYR A 205 -4.42 3.74 5.48
C TYR A 205 -5.17 5.06 5.65
N ILE A 206 -4.77 6.07 4.89
CA ILE A 206 -5.32 7.43 4.96
C ILE A 206 -6.13 7.82 3.72
N GLY A 207 -6.55 6.83 2.96
CA GLY A 207 -7.18 7.06 1.65
C GLY A 207 -6.13 7.18 0.53
N PRO A 208 -6.57 7.52 -0.69
CA PRO A 208 -5.75 7.42 -1.88
C PRO A 208 -4.67 8.51 -2.01
N GLN A 209 -4.62 9.53 -1.14
CA GLN A 209 -3.60 10.59 -1.26
C GLN A 209 -2.15 10.06 -1.11
N GLY A 210 -1.95 8.94 -0.39
CA GLY A 210 -0.62 8.33 -0.25
C GLY A 210 -0.05 7.89 -1.59
N ILE A 211 -0.86 7.21 -2.40
CA ILE A 211 -0.44 6.78 -3.73
C ILE A 211 -0.41 7.96 -4.73
N VAL A 212 -1.23 9.01 -4.54
CA VAL A 212 -1.11 10.25 -5.34
C VAL A 212 0.28 10.83 -5.17
N HIS A 213 0.76 10.97 -3.92
CA HIS A 213 2.09 11.49 -3.64
C HIS A 213 3.21 10.60 -4.19
N GLY A 214 3.10 9.28 -3.99
CA GLY A 214 4.05 8.32 -4.53
C GLY A 214 4.13 8.37 -6.05
N THR A 215 2.98 8.42 -6.73
CA THR A 215 2.92 8.51 -8.19
C THR A 215 3.43 9.86 -8.69
N PHE A 216 3.08 10.96 -8.04
CA PHE A 216 3.58 12.30 -8.35
C PHE A 216 5.11 12.34 -8.32
N ASN A 217 5.74 11.86 -7.24
CA ASN A 217 7.20 11.79 -7.12
C ASN A 217 7.83 10.86 -8.16
N THR A 218 7.21 9.69 -8.38
CA THR A 218 7.70 8.74 -9.39
C THR A 218 7.72 9.37 -10.78
N LEU A 219 6.64 10.03 -11.19
CA LEU A 219 6.52 10.64 -12.51
C LEU A 219 7.51 11.82 -12.69
N LEU A 220 7.63 12.71 -11.70
CA LEU A 220 8.59 13.81 -11.76
C LEU A 220 10.03 13.31 -11.87
N ASN A 221 10.40 12.33 -11.03
CA ASN A 221 11.77 11.79 -11.08
C ASN A 221 12.02 10.97 -12.36
N ALA A 222 11.02 10.21 -12.87
CA ALA A 222 11.13 9.57 -14.18
C ALA A 222 11.35 10.60 -15.30
N GLY A 223 10.63 11.72 -15.27
CA GLY A 223 10.81 12.82 -16.22
C GLY A 223 12.22 13.44 -16.15
N ARG A 224 12.73 13.67 -14.95
CA ARG A 224 14.09 14.19 -14.73
C ARG A 224 15.16 13.24 -15.23
N LEU A 225 15.04 11.95 -14.88
CA LEU A 225 16.03 10.93 -15.23
C LEU A 225 16.01 10.51 -16.70
N LYS A 226 14.83 10.43 -17.31
CA LYS A 226 14.64 9.80 -18.63
C LYS A 226 14.28 10.78 -19.74
N LEU A 227 13.66 11.91 -19.40
CA LEU A 227 13.20 12.89 -20.39
C LEU A 227 13.98 14.22 -20.30
N GLY A 228 14.97 14.33 -19.41
CA GLY A 228 15.82 15.49 -19.26
C GLY A 228 15.09 16.74 -18.71
N ILE A 229 14.03 16.56 -17.94
CA ILE A 229 13.30 17.67 -17.32
C ILE A 229 14.16 18.25 -16.19
N PRO A 230 14.29 19.60 -16.06
CA PRO A 230 15.03 20.21 -14.97
C PRO A 230 14.35 19.95 -13.60
N GLN A 231 15.11 20.14 -12.50
CA GLN A 231 14.66 19.81 -11.13
C GLN A 231 13.39 20.58 -10.72
N ASP A 232 13.24 21.82 -11.15
CA ASP A 232 12.10 22.70 -10.92
C ASP A 232 11.05 22.66 -12.04
N GLY A 233 11.24 21.79 -13.04
CA GLY A 233 10.35 21.59 -14.17
C GLY A 233 9.24 20.58 -13.89
N ASP A 234 8.30 20.49 -14.83
CA ASP A 234 7.15 19.56 -14.80
C ASP A 234 7.00 18.79 -16.12
N LEU A 235 5.98 17.94 -16.21
CA LEU A 235 5.72 17.05 -17.35
C LEU A 235 4.81 17.66 -18.45
N ARG A 236 4.67 18.99 -18.54
CA ARG A 236 3.86 19.61 -19.60
C ARG A 236 4.40 19.22 -20.98
N GLY A 237 3.46 18.89 -21.87
CA GLY A 237 3.80 18.40 -23.22
C GLY A 237 4.29 16.94 -23.25
N ARG A 238 4.15 16.17 -22.15
CA ARG A 238 4.52 14.75 -22.07
C ARG A 238 3.30 13.87 -21.81
N LEU A 239 3.32 12.66 -22.40
CA LEU A 239 2.25 11.67 -22.28
C LEU A 239 2.65 10.55 -21.31
N PHE A 240 1.84 10.37 -20.28
CA PHE A 240 1.85 9.20 -19.40
C PHE A 240 0.69 8.26 -19.72
N VAL A 241 0.97 6.97 -19.88
CA VAL A 241 -0.07 5.95 -20.08
C VAL A 241 0.06 4.87 -18.99
N SER A 242 -1.08 4.44 -18.45
CA SER A 242 -1.12 3.36 -17.46
C SER A 242 -2.50 2.71 -17.42
N SER A 243 -2.73 1.84 -16.43
CA SER A 243 -4.00 1.13 -16.22
C SER A 243 -4.43 1.10 -14.77
N GLY A 244 -5.72 0.90 -14.57
CA GLY A 244 -6.36 0.76 -13.27
C GLY A 244 -6.82 2.07 -12.65
N LEU A 245 -8.06 2.08 -12.13
CA LEU A 245 -8.67 3.17 -11.37
C LEU A 245 -9.25 2.70 -10.03
N GLY A 246 -8.72 1.60 -9.51
CA GLY A 246 -9.11 1.01 -8.22
C GLY A 246 -8.71 1.85 -7.00
N GLY A 247 -8.59 1.19 -5.85
CA GLY A 247 -8.23 1.85 -4.58
C GLY A 247 -6.89 2.56 -4.64
N MET A 248 -5.85 1.86 -5.10
CA MET A 248 -4.49 2.40 -5.24
C MET A 248 -4.29 3.08 -6.60
N SER A 249 -4.56 2.37 -7.68
CA SER A 249 -4.34 2.85 -9.04
C SER A 249 -5.18 4.07 -9.44
N GLY A 250 -6.31 4.30 -8.79
CA GLY A 250 -7.18 5.45 -9.04
C GLY A 250 -6.55 6.82 -8.74
N ALA A 251 -5.40 6.83 -8.10
CA ALA A 251 -4.63 8.05 -7.85
C ALA A 251 -3.80 8.53 -9.06
N GLN A 252 -3.54 7.67 -10.04
CA GLN A 252 -2.64 7.96 -11.15
C GLN A 252 -3.05 9.18 -12.00
N PRO A 253 -4.32 9.32 -12.41
CA PRO A 253 -4.70 10.47 -13.23
C PRO A 253 -4.51 11.79 -12.50
N LYS A 254 -4.88 11.86 -11.20
CA LYS A 254 -4.67 13.04 -10.37
C LYS A 254 -3.19 13.38 -10.21
N ALA A 255 -2.37 12.39 -9.92
CA ALA A 255 -0.93 12.56 -9.78
C ALA A 255 -0.27 13.04 -11.08
N ALA A 256 -0.69 12.51 -12.22
CA ALA A 256 -0.18 12.90 -13.52
C ALA A 256 -0.53 14.36 -13.85
N GLU A 257 -1.78 14.79 -13.61
CA GLU A 257 -2.17 16.20 -13.76
C GLU A 257 -1.38 17.13 -12.85
N MET A 258 -1.18 16.75 -11.59
CA MET A 258 -0.37 17.53 -10.64
C MET A 258 1.10 17.63 -11.08
N ALA A 259 1.62 16.58 -11.71
CA ALA A 259 2.96 16.58 -12.32
C ALA A 259 3.04 17.33 -13.66
N GLY A 260 1.91 17.80 -14.19
CA GLY A 260 1.82 18.54 -15.45
C GLY A 260 1.57 17.69 -16.70
N ALA A 261 1.48 16.37 -16.58
CA ALA A 261 1.36 15.44 -17.71
C ALA A 261 -0.04 15.45 -18.36
N ALA A 262 -0.08 15.10 -19.65
CA ALA A 262 -1.25 14.48 -20.24
C ALA A 262 -1.23 12.99 -19.88
N ALA A 263 -2.38 12.42 -19.46
CA ALA A 263 -2.45 11.03 -19.02
C ALA A 263 -3.64 10.29 -19.64
N ILE A 264 -3.42 9.02 -20.03
CA ILE A 264 -4.50 8.10 -20.43
C ILE A 264 -4.41 6.88 -19.52
N ILE A 265 -5.50 6.59 -18.79
CA ILE A 265 -5.58 5.46 -17.87
C ILE A 265 -6.69 4.53 -18.32
N ALA A 266 -6.34 3.27 -18.66
CA ALA A 266 -7.31 2.25 -19.03
C ALA A 266 -7.96 1.63 -17.78
N GLU A 267 -9.28 1.46 -17.79
CA GLU A 267 -10.04 0.79 -16.76
C GLU A 267 -11.22 0.03 -17.36
N VAL A 268 -11.41 -1.21 -16.96
CA VAL A 268 -12.49 -2.08 -17.46
C VAL A 268 -13.78 -1.98 -16.64
N ASP A 269 -13.69 -1.50 -15.40
CA ASP A 269 -14.82 -1.35 -14.46
C ASP A 269 -15.36 0.08 -14.51
N ALA A 270 -16.50 0.26 -15.19
CA ALA A 270 -17.18 1.56 -15.32
C ALA A 270 -17.45 2.22 -13.95
N SER A 271 -17.72 1.44 -12.91
CA SER A 271 -18.00 1.97 -11.56
C SER A 271 -16.78 2.62 -10.90
N ARG A 272 -15.56 2.14 -11.23
CA ARG A 272 -14.31 2.76 -10.79
C ARG A 272 -14.07 4.08 -11.51
N ILE A 273 -14.33 4.11 -12.81
CA ILE A 273 -14.24 5.34 -13.62
C ILE A 273 -15.19 6.40 -13.07
N GLU A 274 -16.47 6.06 -12.88
CA GLU A 274 -17.48 6.97 -12.33
C GLU A 274 -17.08 7.52 -10.97
N THR A 275 -16.58 6.65 -10.08
CA THR A 275 -16.08 7.06 -8.75
C THR A 275 -15.00 8.13 -8.86
N ARG A 276 -13.98 7.91 -9.72
CA ARG A 276 -12.85 8.85 -9.84
C ARG A 276 -13.23 10.12 -10.58
N HIS A 277 -14.12 10.02 -11.54
CA HIS A 277 -14.65 11.20 -12.25
C HIS A 277 -15.48 12.08 -11.33
N THR A 278 -16.39 11.50 -10.55
CA THR A 278 -17.20 12.22 -9.55
C THR A 278 -16.34 12.87 -8.45
N GLN A 279 -15.24 12.24 -8.06
CA GLN A 279 -14.27 12.81 -7.12
C GLN A 279 -13.43 13.94 -7.75
N GLY A 280 -13.54 14.22 -9.05
CA GLY A 280 -12.70 15.19 -9.76
C GLY A 280 -11.24 14.75 -9.90
N TRP A 281 -10.97 13.44 -9.92
CA TRP A 281 -9.63 12.87 -10.07
C TRP A 281 -9.31 12.45 -11.49
N VAL A 282 -10.34 12.35 -12.34
CA VAL A 282 -10.26 12.13 -13.79
C VAL A 282 -11.05 13.23 -14.48
N GLY A 283 -10.41 13.91 -15.43
CA GLY A 283 -11.03 15.04 -16.16
C GLY A 283 -11.99 14.60 -17.27
N HIS A 284 -11.62 13.58 -18.04
CA HIS A 284 -12.39 13.10 -19.19
C HIS A 284 -12.59 11.59 -19.14
N VAL A 285 -13.70 11.13 -19.72
CA VAL A 285 -14.05 9.70 -19.84
C VAL A 285 -14.47 9.41 -21.27
N THR A 286 -13.92 8.34 -21.86
CA THR A 286 -14.29 7.89 -23.21
C THR A 286 -14.10 6.38 -23.35
N ASP A 287 -14.86 5.75 -24.25
CA ASP A 287 -14.69 4.38 -24.72
C ASP A 287 -13.98 4.29 -26.09
N SER A 288 -13.60 5.45 -26.64
CA SER A 288 -12.91 5.57 -27.92
C SER A 288 -11.42 5.76 -27.76
N LEU A 289 -10.61 4.84 -28.27
CA LEU A 289 -9.16 4.96 -28.33
C LEU A 289 -8.69 6.18 -29.11
N GLU A 290 -9.36 6.46 -30.24
CA GLU A 290 -9.04 7.63 -31.08
C GLU A 290 -9.27 8.94 -30.32
N GLU A 291 -10.40 9.06 -29.61
CA GLU A 291 -10.72 10.23 -28.80
C GLU A 291 -9.76 10.38 -27.62
N ALA A 292 -9.42 9.29 -26.91
CA ALA A 292 -8.49 9.34 -25.80
C ALA A 292 -7.12 9.91 -26.20
N PHE A 293 -6.55 9.41 -27.30
CA PHE A 293 -5.27 9.91 -27.81
C PHE A 293 -5.38 11.32 -28.42
N SER A 294 -6.52 11.68 -29.02
CA SER A 294 -6.76 13.02 -29.55
C SER A 294 -6.78 14.08 -28.44
N LEU A 295 -7.54 13.81 -27.36
CA LEU A 295 -7.60 14.68 -26.17
C LEU A 295 -6.20 14.86 -25.52
N ALA A 296 -5.46 13.76 -25.36
CA ALA A 296 -4.13 13.80 -24.78
C ALA A 296 -3.16 14.62 -25.67
N ARG A 297 -3.18 14.40 -26.99
CA ARG A 297 -2.32 15.14 -27.95
C ARG A 297 -2.63 16.63 -27.94
N GLN A 298 -3.91 17.00 -28.01
CA GLN A 298 -4.30 18.41 -27.91
C GLN A 298 -3.77 19.05 -26.64
N ALA A 299 -3.90 18.40 -25.50
CA ALA A 299 -3.39 18.91 -24.24
C ALA A 299 -1.86 19.04 -24.20
N MET A 300 -1.14 18.08 -24.81
CA MET A 300 0.33 18.16 -24.97
C MET A 300 0.74 19.37 -25.81
N ASP A 301 0.07 19.59 -26.95
CA ASP A 301 0.35 20.72 -27.85
C ASP A 301 0.06 22.07 -27.17
N GLU A 302 -0.94 22.13 -26.31
CA GLU A 302 -1.31 23.28 -25.49
C GLU A 302 -0.46 23.42 -24.20
N CYS A 303 0.47 22.50 -23.93
CA CYS A 303 1.26 22.42 -22.70
C CYS A 303 0.40 22.51 -21.41
N ARG A 304 -0.77 21.85 -21.39
CA ARG A 304 -1.64 21.78 -20.22
C ARG A 304 -1.81 20.35 -19.74
N PRO A 305 -1.96 20.11 -18.42
CA PRO A 305 -2.27 18.79 -17.89
C PRO A 305 -3.69 18.38 -18.27
N VAL A 306 -3.90 17.08 -18.48
CA VAL A 306 -5.20 16.45 -18.66
C VAL A 306 -5.15 15.00 -18.24
N SER A 307 -6.24 14.47 -17.71
CA SER A 307 -6.39 13.04 -17.50
C SER A 307 -7.62 12.51 -18.25
N VAL A 308 -7.43 11.38 -18.92
CA VAL A 308 -8.46 10.68 -19.69
C VAL A 308 -8.57 9.25 -19.17
N ALA A 309 -9.73 8.85 -18.67
CA ALA A 309 -10.06 7.47 -18.42
C ALA A 309 -10.57 6.84 -19.72
N TYR A 310 -9.86 5.84 -20.20
CA TYR A 310 -10.32 4.99 -21.29
C TYR A 310 -11.09 3.80 -20.69
N HIS A 311 -12.40 3.73 -20.96
CA HIS A 311 -13.21 2.59 -20.55
C HIS A 311 -12.96 1.40 -21.48
N GLY A 312 -11.99 0.59 -21.14
CA GLY A 312 -11.57 -0.55 -21.93
C GLY A 312 -10.32 -1.23 -21.39
N ASN A 313 -9.87 -2.24 -22.11
CA ASN A 313 -8.72 -3.03 -21.71
C ASN A 313 -7.39 -2.34 -22.09
N VAL A 314 -6.42 -2.37 -21.18
CA VAL A 314 -5.09 -1.79 -21.43
C VAL A 314 -4.36 -2.45 -22.59
N VAL A 315 -4.55 -3.75 -22.83
CA VAL A 315 -3.95 -4.46 -23.97
C VAL A 315 -4.40 -3.85 -25.27
N ASP A 316 -5.71 -3.58 -25.43
CA ASP A 316 -6.27 -2.99 -26.63
C ASP A 316 -5.75 -1.55 -26.84
N LEU A 317 -5.58 -0.78 -25.75
CA LEU A 317 -5.01 0.56 -25.78
C LEU A 317 -3.56 0.55 -26.28
N LEU A 318 -2.74 -0.34 -25.74
CA LEU A 318 -1.32 -0.41 -26.12
C LEU A 318 -1.13 -0.98 -27.53
N GLU A 319 -1.91 -1.99 -27.94
CA GLU A 319 -1.89 -2.51 -29.32
C GLU A 319 -2.33 -1.45 -30.33
N TYR A 320 -3.32 -0.62 -29.99
CA TYR A 320 -3.72 0.53 -30.81
C TYR A 320 -2.58 1.54 -30.97
N ALA A 321 -1.89 1.88 -29.87
CA ALA A 321 -0.74 2.78 -29.92
C ALA A 321 0.38 2.24 -30.81
N VAL A 322 0.70 0.93 -30.70
CA VAL A 322 1.67 0.26 -31.58
C VAL A 322 1.23 0.32 -33.05
N GLN A 323 -0.03 -0.04 -33.34
CA GLN A 323 -0.56 -0.05 -34.69
C GLN A 323 -0.55 1.33 -35.36
N LYS A 324 -0.87 2.37 -34.58
CA LYS A 324 -0.92 3.76 -35.07
C LYS A 324 0.42 4.49 -34.94
N GLN A 325 1.46 3.82 -34.44
CA GLN A 325 2.78 4.42 -34.20
C GLN A 325 2.73 5.69 -33.33
N LEU A 326 1.87 5.66 -32.28
CA LEU A 326 1.72 6.77 -31.35
C LEU A 326 2.85 6.74 -30.32
N HIS A 327 3.49 7.90 -30.09
CA HIS A 327 4.53 8.02 -29.09
C HIS A 327 3.93 8.17 -27.69
N ILE A 328 4.48 7.42 -26.73
CA ILE A 328 4.19 7.51 -25.30
C ILE A 328 5.53 7.80 -24.60
N ASP A 329 5.61 8.88 -23.81
CA ASP A 329 6.85 9.24 -23.11
C ASP A 329 7.12 8.31 -21.92
N LEU A 330 6.12 8.16 -21.03
CA LEU A 330 6.17 7.31 -19.82
C LEU A 330 5.03 6.29 -19.85
N LEU A 331 5.35 5.04 -19.59
CA LEU A 331 4.39 3.94 -19.56
C LEU A 331 4.54 3.12 -18.28
N SER A 332 3.43 2.78 -17.65
CA SER A 332 3.42 1.88 -16.51
C SER A 332 2.15 1.00 -16.53
N ASP A 333 2.00 0.15 -15.51
CA ASP A 333 0.81 -0.68 -15.29
C ASP A 333 0.50 -0.80 -13.80
N GLN A 334 -0.78 -0.65 -13.43
CA GLN A 334 -1.24 -0.86 -12.05
C GLN A 334 -2.47 -1.80 -11.98
N THR A 335 -2.60 -2.74 -12.92
CA THR A 335 -3.53 -3.86 -12.73
C THR A 335 -3.13 -4.68 -11.50
N SER A 336 -4.10 -5.31 -10.82
CA SER A 336 -3.83 -6.06 -9.58
C SER A 336 -3.20 -7.42 -9.85
N CYS A 337 -2.00 -7.43 -10.46
CA CYS A 337 -1.29 -8.68 -10.83
C CYS A 337 -0.78 -9.51 -9.64
N HIS A 338 -0.82 -8.98 -8.42
CA HIS A 338 -0.58 -9.76 -7.19
C HIS A 338 -1.73 -10.74 -6.88
N ALA A 339 -2.91 -10.52 -7.48
CA ALA A 339 -4.10 -11.36 -7.41
C ALA A 339 -4.62 -11.68 -8.82
N THR A 340 -3.71 -12.03 -9.72
CA THR A 340 -3.93 -12.20 -11.17
C THR A 340 -5.12 -13.09 -11.49
N TYR A 341 -5.17 -14.25 -10.87
CA TYR A 341 -6.18 -15.28 -11.15
C TYR A 341 -7.39 -15.24 -10.21
N GLU A 342 -7.37 -14.38 -9.21
CA GLU A 342 -8.49 -14.11 -8.29
C GLU A 342 -9.36 -12.93 -8.75
N GLY A 343 -9.19 -12.49 -10.00
CA GLY A 343 -9.93 -11.40 -10.60
C GLY A 343 -9.21 -10.06 -10.62
N GLY A 344 -7.93 -10.02 -10.26
CA GLY A 344 -7.11 -8.81 -10.30
C GLY A 344 -6.72 -8.39 -11.72
N TYR A 345 -6.74 -9.31 -12.69
CA TYR A 345 -6.48 -9.03 -14.11
C TYR A 345 -7.72 -9.38 -14.94
N CYS A 346 -8.14 -8.47 -15.82
CA CYS A 346 -9.22 -8.71 -16.77
C CYS A 346 -8.64 -9.14 -18.13
N PRO A 347 -8.94 -10.34 -18.62
CA PRO A 347 -8.50 -10.77 -19.95
C PRO A 347 -8.99 -9.85 -21.06
N ALA A 348 -8.14 -9.58 -22.03
CA ALA A 348 -8.53 -8.84 -23.23
C ALA A 348 -9.67 -9.55 -23.98
N GLY A 349 -10.63 -8.77 -24.48
CA GLY A 349 -11.82 -9.28 -25.15
C GLY A 349 -12.96 -9.69 -24.23
N LEU A 350 -12.84 -9.51 -22.91
CA LEU A 350 -13.94 -9.68 -21.95
C LEU A 350 -14.32 -8.34 -21.32
N THR A 351 -15.63 -8.14 -21.11
CA THR A 351 -16.10 -7.06 -20.23
C THR A 351 -15.82 -7.40 -18.77
N PHE A 352 -15.93 -6.42 -17.88
CA PHE A 352 -15.77 -6.62 -16.45
C PHE A 352 -16.77 -7.66 -15.89
N GLU A 353 -18.02 -7.62 -16.35
CA GLU A 353 -19.07 -8.56 -15.96
C GLU A 353 -18.78 -9.97 -16.47
N GLN A 354 -18.38 -10.09 -17.76
CA GLN A 354 -18.01 -11.39 -18.33
C GLN A 354 -16.81 -12.01 -17.62
N ARG A 355 -15.82 -11.19 -17.24
CA ARG A 355 -14.67 -11.61 -16.43
C ARG A 355 -15.13 -12.16 -15.09
N THR A 356 -16.00 -11.44 -14.38
CA THR A 356 -16.49 -11.84 -13.06
C THR A 356 -17.26 -13.15 -13.12
N HIS A 357 -18.14 -13.30 -14.11
CA HIS A 357 -18.91 -14.52 -14.34
C HIS A 357 -17.99 -15.72 -14.68
N MET A 358 -17.02 -15.52 -15.57
CA MET A 358 -16.09 -16.58 -15.98
C MET A 358 -15.16 -17.02 -14.83
N LEU A 359 -14.72 -16.09 -14.00
CA LEU A 359 -13.93 -16.39 -12.80
C LEU A 359 -14.67 -17.36 -11.87
N HIS A 360 -15.98 -17.19 -11.72
CA HIS A 360 -16.82 -18.05 -10.89
C HIS A 360 -17.12 -19.41 -11.56
N GLU A 361 -17.56 -19.41 -12.83
CA GLU A 361 -18.06 -20.63 -13.47
C GLU A 361 -16.98 -21.51 -14.10
N ASN A 362 -15.90 -20.89 -14.61
CA ASN A 362 -14.83 -21.65 -15.28
C ASN A 362 -13.45 -21.05 -14.99
N PRO A 363 -12.94 -21.21 -13.76
CA PRO A 363 -11.65 -20.65 -13.35
C PRO A 363 -10.47 -21.13 -14.23
N SER A 364 -10.52 -22.34 -14.76
CA SER A 364 -9.47 -22.89 -15.63
C SER A 364 -9.42 -22.15 -16.97
N LYS A 365 -10.57 -21.90 -17.60
CA LYS A 365 -10.64 -21.13 -18.84
C LYS A 365 -10.26 -19.66 -18.60
N PHE A 366 -10.71 -19.10 -17.48
CA PHE A 366 -10.32 -17.77 -17.06
C PHE A 366 -8.81 -17.62 -17.01
N ARG A 367 -8.12 -18.57 -16.36
CA ARG A 367 -6.66 -18.59 -16.25
C ARG A 367 -5.98 -18.59 -17.64
N CYS A 368 -6.40 -19.46 -18.55
CA CYS A 368 -5.82 -19.50 -19.90
C CYS A 368 -5.98 -18.18 -20.66
N LEU A 369 -7.12 -17.49 -20.49
CA LEU A 369 -7.34 -16.19 -21.13
C LEU A 369 -6.50 -15.07 -20.50
N VAL A 370 -6.28 -15.12 -19.18
CA VAL A 370 -5.36 -14.22 -18.49
C VAL A 370 -3.94 -14.40 -19.01
N ASP A 371 -3.44 -15.64 -19.06
CA ASP A 371 -2.08 -15.96 -19.55
C ASP A 371 -1.86 -15.43 -20.98
N ALA A 372 -2.80 -15.70 -21.89
CA ALA A 372 -2.75 -15.20 -23.27
C ALA A 372 -2.77 -13.65 -23.34
N SER A 373 -3.51 -13.01 -22.45
CA SER A 373 -3.60 -11.53 -22.40
C SER A 373 -2.33 -10.91 -21.84
N LEU A 374 -1.71 -11.52 -20.83
CA LEU A 374 -0.43 -11.09 -20.27
C LEU A 374 0.69 -11.16 -21.32
N GLU A 375 0.72 -12.22 -22.14
CA GLU A 375 1.66 -12.32 -23.25
C GLU A 375 1.49 -11.19 -24.28
N ARG A 376 0.23 -10.88 -24.66
CA ARG A 376 -0.08 -9.75 -25.57
C ARG A 376 0.33 -8.43 -24.96
N HIS A 377 0.00 -8.21 -23.70
CA HIS A 377 0.35 -7.00 -22.95
C HIS A 377 1.86 -6.77 -22.97
N PHE A 378 2.65 -7.79 -22.59
CA PHE A 378 4.09 -7.73 -22.65
C PHE A 378 4.64 -7.41 -24.04
N LYS A 379 4.12 -8.07 -25.09
CA LYS A 379 4.55 -7.82 -26.48
C LYS A 379 4.28 -6.38 -26.91
N ALA A 380 3.14 -5.80 -26.53
CA ALA A 380 2.83 -4.41 -26.82
C ALA A 380 3.79 -3.45 -26.10
N ILE A 381 4.06 -3.66 -24.79
CA ILE A 381 5.04 -2.88 -24.03
C ILE A 381 6.42 -2.95 -24.70
N LYS A 382 6.89 -4.16 -25.01
CA LYS A 382 8.21 -4.37 -25.63
C LYS A 382 8.35 -3.57 -26.93
N ARG A 383 7.33 -3.57 -27.79
CA ARG A 383 7.29 -2.79 -29.01
C ARG A 383 7.36 -1.28 -28.76
N LEU A 384 6.62 -0.77 -27.80
CA LEU A 384 6.62 0.64 -27.44
C LEU A 384 7.99 1.06 -26.90
N VAL A 385 8.63 0.24 -26.05
CA VAL A 385 9.98 0.49 -25.52
C VAL A 385 11.02 0.49 -26.64
N GLU A 386 10.94 -0.42 -27.63
CA GLU A 386 11.78 -0.43 -28.83
C GLU A 386 11.66 0.88 -29.64
N HIS A 387 10.54 1.62 -29.50
CA HIS A 387 10.28 2.91 -30.16
C HIS A 387 10.49 4.12 -29.25
N GLY A 388 11.16 3.96 -28.10
CA GLY A 388 11.60 5.04 -27.24
C GLY A 388 10.69 5.38 -26.05
N THR A 389 9.64 4.59 -25.79
CA THR A 389 8.85 4.71 -24.58
C THR A 389 9.66 4.22 -23.37
N TYR A 390 9.66 4.98 -22.27
CA TYR A 390 10.18 4.48 -21.00
C TYR A 390 9.11 3.77 -20.21
N PHE A 391 9.27 2.45 -20.03
CA PHE A 391 8.38 1.61 -19.21
C PHE A 391 9.03 1.29 -17.87
N PHE A 392 8.24 1.35 -16.80
CA PHE A 392 8.58 0.86 -15.47
C PHE A 392 7.39 0.12 -14.85
N ASP A 393 7.67 -1.03 -14.21
CA ASP A 393 6.70 -1.75 -13.40
C ASP A 393 6.40 -0.94 -12.12
N TYR A 394 5.12 -0.71 -11.83
CA TYR A 394 4.73 0.08 -10.65
C TYR A 394 4.61 -0.76 -9.35
N GLY A 395 5.20 -1.95 -9.34
CA GLY A 395 5.25 -2.80 -8.14
C GLY A 395 3.96 -3.56 -7.87
N ASN A 396 3.20 -3.85 -8.91
CA ASN A 396 1.97 -4.63 -8.89
C ASN A 396 2.17 -6.11 -9.23
N SER A 397 3.42 -6.56 -9.41
CA SER A 397 3.81 -7.91 -9.87
C SER A 397 3.50 -8.21 -11.33
N PHE A 398 3.34 -7.23 -12.19
CA PHE A 398 3.07 -7.44 -13.62
C PHE A 398 4.15 -8.31 -14.27
N MET A 399 5.43 -7.97 -14.13
CA MET A 399 6.53 -8.73 -14.74
C MET A 399 6.57 -10.18 -14.25
N LYS A 400 6.35 -10.40 -12.94
CA LYS A 400 6.28 -11.76 -12.38
C LYS A 400 5.07 -12.52 -12.90
N ALA A 401 3.91 -11.88 -13.05
CA ALA A 401 2.72 -12.51 -13.61
C ALA A 401 2.91 -12.91 -15.08
N VAL A 402 3.59 -12.10 -15.88
CA VAL A 402 3.95 -12.42 -17.27
C VAL A 402 4.90 -13.63 -17.31
N TYR A 403 5.90 -13.67 -16.43
CA TYR A 403 6.80 -14.82 -16.32
C TYR A 403 6.05 -16.10 -15.93
N ASP A 404 5.17 -16.02 -14.94
CA ASP A 404 4.35 -17.14 -14.46
C ASP A 404 3.32 -17.63 -15.51
N ALA A 405 2.93 -16.75 -16.45
CA ALA A 405 2.12 -17.10 -17.62
C ALA A 405 2.93 -17.84 -18.73
N GLY A 406 4.22 -18.09 -18.50
CA GLY A 406 5.11 -18.85 -19.40
C GLY A 406 5.96 -17.99 -20.35
N VAL A 407 5.95 -16.68 -20.21
CA VAL A 407 6.74 -15.75 -21.04
C VAL A 407 8.11 -15.51 -20.40
N SER A 408 9.02 -16.45 -20.53
CA SER A 408 10.35 -16.41 -19.88
C SER A 408 11.23 -15.25 -20.37
N GLU A 409 11.00 -14.73 -21.60
CA GLU A 409 11.80 -13.63 -22.15
C GLU A 409 11.67 -12.30 -21.40
N ILE A 410 10.68 -12.14 -20.49
CA ILE A 410 10.59 -10.97 -19.62
C ILE A 410 11.63 -10.99 -18.51
N ALA A 411 12.15 -12.16 -18.17
CA ALA A 411 13.20 -12.33 -17.18
C ALA A 411 14.60 -12.28 -17.82
N ARG A 412 15.58 -11.72 -17.10
CA ARG A 412 16.98 -11.72 -17.55
C ARG A 412 17.46 -13.16 -17.60
N ASP A 413 18.08 -13.53 -18.71
CA ASP A 413 18.57 -14.90 -18.98
C ASP A 413 17.47 -15.99 -18.86
N GLY A 414 16.18 -15.59 -18.94
CA GLY A 414 15.04 -16.49 -18.83
C GLY A 414 14.73 -17.02 -17.42
N ASP A 415 15.39 -16.47 -16.39
CA ASP A 415 15.17 -16.85 -14.98
C ASP A 415 14.81 -15.59 -14.16
N ASP A 416 13.63 -15.60 -13.54
CA ASP A 416 13.13 -14.47 -12.72
C ASP A 416 14.00 -14.17 -11.50
N LYS A 417 14.84 -15.11 -11.05
CA LYS A 417 15.85 -14.88 -10.00
C LYS A 417 16.92 -13.87 -10.41
N ASN A 418 17.16 -13.74 -11.71
CA ASN A 418 18.09 -12.77 -12.26
C ASN A 418 17.45 -11.37 -12.43
N GLY A 419 16.18 -11.21 -12.06
CA GLY A 419 15.38 -10.01 -12.27
C GLY A 419 14.79 -9.94 -13.68
N PHE A 420 14.22 -8.78 -14.02
CA PHE A 420 13.44 -8.60 -15.24
C PHE A 420 14.15 -7.65 -16.23
N ILE A 421 13.79 -7.75 -17.51
CA ILE A 421 14.37 -6.88 -18.56
C ILE A 421 13.91 -5.43 -18.45
N PHE A 422 12.75 -5.18 -17.85
CA PHE A 422 12.28 -3.85 -17.50
C PHE A 422 12.53 -3.56 -16.03
N PRO A 423 12.81 -2.31 -15.64
CA PRO A 423 12.97 -1.96 -14.24
C PRO A 423 11.62 -1.85 -13.52
N SER A 424 11.62 -2.09 -12.20
CA SER A 424 10.56 -1.56 -11.35
C SER A 424 10.79 -0.07 -11.08
N TYR A 425 9.71 0.65 -10.70
CA TYR A 425 9.83 2.07 -10.34
C TYR A 425 10.79 2.31 -9.16
N VAL A 426 10.95 1.34 -8.27
CA VAL A 426 11.94 1.44 -7.17
C VAL A 426 13.35 1.18 -7.67
N GLU A 427 13.54 0.19 -8.54
CA GLU A 427 14.88 -0.19 -9.04
C GLU A 427 15.60 0.99 -9.71
N ASP A 428 14.87 1.73 -10.53
CA ASP A 428 15.47 2.71 -11.45
C ASP A 428 15.16 4.17 -11.06
N ILE A 429 14.12 4.41 -10.26
CA ILE A 429 13.68 5.77 -9.92
C ILE A 429 13.70 6.00 -8.41
N MET A 430 12.78 5.37 -7.66
CA MET A 430 12.57 5.71 -6.25
C MET A 430 13.70 5.21 -5.34
N GLY A 431 14.35 4.10 -5.68
CA GLY A 431 15.48 3.56 -4.93
C GLY A 431 16.65 4.54 -4.91
N PRO A 432 17.24 4.86 -6.08
CA PRO A 432 18.39 5.77 -6.17
C PRO A 432 18.08 7.20 -5.75
N GLU A 433 16.91 7.74 -6.13
CA GLU A 433 16.60 9.17 -5.97
C GLU A 433 15.97 9.51 -4.62
N LEU A 434 15.37 8.52 -3.93
CA LEU A 434 14.66 8.74 -2.66
C LEU A 434 15.12 7.80 -1.56
N PHE A 435 14.97 6.48 -1.70
CA PHE A 435 15.21 5.54 -0.60
C PHE A 435 16.67 5.48 -0.16
N ASP A 436 17.61 5.59 -1.07
CA ASP A 436 19.04 5.64 -0.75
C ASP A 436 19.40 6.91 0.05
N TYR A 437 18.65 7.99 -0.12
CA TYR A 437 18.75 9.21 0.70
C TYR A 437 17.87 9.19 1.96
N GLY A 438 17.13 8.10 2.21
CA GLY A 438 16.24 7.98 3.35
C GLY A 438 14.88 8.63 3.20
N TYR A 439 14.54 9.18 2.04
CA TYR A 439 13.21 9.72 1.77
C TYR A 439 12.22 8.59 1.53
N GLY A 440 11.13 8.61 2.28
CA GLY A 440 10.04 7.65 2.15
C GLY A 440 8.73 8.17 2.74
N PRO A 441 7.63 7.43 2.55
CA PRO A 441 6.28 7.89 2.88
C PRO A 441 6.09 8.04 4.38
N PHE A 442 5.96 9.28 4.84
CA PHE A 442 5.62 9.67 6.20
C PHE A 442 4.26 10.36 6.20
N ARG A 443 3.39 9.98 7.12
CA ARG A 443 2.01 10.48 7.15
C ARG A 443 1.54 10.82 8.56
N TRP A 444 0.55 11.71 8.62
CA TRP A 444 -0.14 12.04 9.87
C TRP A 444 -1.63 12.18 9.68
N VAL A 445 -2.36 11.96 10.77
CA VAL A 445 -3.81 12.08 10.86
C VAL A 445 -4.15 12.96 12.05
N CYS A 446 -4.94 14.02 11.83
CA CYS A 446 -5.50 14.85 12.88
C CYS A 446 -6.71 14.14 13.49
N LEU A 447 -6.52 13.51 14.66
CA LEU A 447 -7.53 12.65 15.30
C LEU A 447 -8.74 13.42 15.82
N SER A 448 -8.64 14.74 15.91
CA SER A 448 -9.79 15.63 16.19
C SER A 448 -10.84 15.62 15.08
N GLY A 449 -10.47 15.17 13.86
CA GLY A 449 -11.31 15.25 12.67
C GLY A 449 -11.51 16.69 12.14
N LYS A 450 -10.87 17.70 12.73
CA LYS A 450 -11.01 19.10 12.35
C LYS A 450 -10.08 19.46 11.21
N HIS A 451 -10.63 20.09 10.18
CA HIS A 451 -9.85 20.57 9.03
C HIS A 451 -8.83 21.65 9.44
N GLU A 452 -9.18 22.52 10.40
CA GLU A 452 -8.26 23.54 10.91
C GLU A 452 -6.99 22.96 11.51
N ASP A 453 -7.07 21.78 12.15
CA ASP A 453 -5.91 21.10 12.70
C ASP A 453 -4.99 20.59 11.56
N LEU A 454 -5.57 20.11 10.45
CA LEU A 454 -4.79 19.71 9.27
C LEU A 454 -4.07 20.93 8.67
N VAL A 455 -4.74 22.05 8.48
CA VAL A 455 -4.12 23.28 7.95
C VAL A 455 -2.96 23.76 8.84
N LYS A 456 -3.12 23.68 10.18
CA LYS A 456 -2.05 24.05 11.12
C LYS A 456 -0.87 23.08 11.04
N THR A 457 -1.12 21.77 10.94
CA THR A 457 -0.06 20.78 10.84
C THR A 457 0.65 20.85 9.48
N ASP A 458 -0.05 21.12 8.39
CA ASP A 458 0.54 21.36 7.08
C ASP A 458 1.52 22.55 7.13
N ARG A 459 1.13 23.66 7.76
CA ARG A 459 2.00 24.83 7.94
C ARG A 459 3.24 24.49 8.79
N ALA A 460 3.04 23.81 9.92
CA ALA A 460 4.13 23.40 10.79
C ALA A 460 5.11 22.45 10.09
N ALA A 461 4.62 21.53 9.25
CA ALA A 461 5.47 20.66 8.44
C ALA A 461 6.30 21.46 7.42
N MET A 462 5.71 22.44 6.74
CA MET A 462 6.42 23.32 5.81
C MET A 462 7.52 24.13 6.51
N GLU A 463 7.30 24.60 7.76
CA GLU A 463 8.30 25.30 8.56
C GLU A 463 9.51 24.41 8.92
N CYS A 464 9.33 23.10 8.94
CA CYS A 464 10.40 22.12 9.20
C CYS A 464 11.17 21.71 7.94
N ILE A 465 10.73 22.10 6.73
CA ILE A 465 11.32 21.70 5.45
C ILE A 465 12.15 22.84 4.90
N ASP A 466 13.43 22.59 4.62
CA ASP A 466 14.28 23.51 3.84
C ASP A 466 14.19 23.12 2.36
N PRO A 467 13.42 23.87 1.53
CA PRO A 467 13.23 23.53 0.11
C PRO A 467 14.48 23.70 -0.74
N THR A 468 15.57 24.24 -0.18
CA THR A 468 16.84 24.46 -0.88
C THR A 468 17.85 23.34 -0.67
N ARG A 469 17.60 22.43 0.28
CA ARG A 469 18.53 21.36 0.66
C ARG A 469 18.67 20.29 -0.43
N ARG A 470 17.54 19.75 -0.89
CA ARG A 470 17.47 18.72 -1.94
C ARG A 470 16.20 18.91 -2.79
N GLY A 471 16.20 18.40 -4.02
CA GLY A 471 15.02 18.47 -4.87
C GLY A 471 13.76 17.85 -4.27
N GLN A 472 13.90 16.76 -3.52
CA GLN A 472 12.76 16.14 -2.82
C GLN A 472 12.17 17.05 -1.73
N ASP A 473 12.97 17.86 -1.05
CA ASP A 473 12.45 18.83 -0.08
C ASP A 473 11.67 19.96 -0.78
N LEU A 474 12.10 20.39 -1.97
CA LEU A 474 11.34 21.32 -2.80
C LEU A 474 10.01 20.70 -3.24
N ASP A 475 10.01 19.45 -3.68
CA ASP A 475 8.80 18.74 -4.09
C ASP A 475 7.82 18.58 -2.90
N ASN A 476 8.33 18.22 -1.72
CA ASN A 476 7.55 18.13 -0.48
C ASN A 476 6.92 19.47 -0.09
N TYR A 477 7.70 20.55 -0.15
CA TYR A 477 7.23 21.89 0.15
C TYR A 477 6.09 22.30 -0.79
N ASN A 478 6.28 22.13 -2.09
CA ASN A 478 5.30 22.44 -3.11
C ASN A 478 4.03 21.55 -2.96
N TRP A 479 4.22 20.28 -2.66
CA TRP A 479 3.13 19.34 -2.42
C TRP A 479 2.19 19.80 -1.30
N ILE A 480 2.74 20.17 -0.13
CA ILE A 480 1.93 20.62 1.01
C ILE A 480 1.32 22.00 0.72
N ARG A 481 2.08 22.94 0.15
CA ARG A 481 1.59 24.26 -0.22
C ARG A 481 0.34 24.18 -1.10
N ASP A 482 0.32 23.26 -2.05
CA ASP A 482 -0.75 23.13 -3.03
C ASP A 482 -1.81 22.07 -2.64
N ALA A 483 -1.71 21.46 -1.45
CA ALA A 483 -2.57 20.34 -1.03
C ALA A 483 -4.06 20.71 -0.97
N GLU A 484 -4.39 21.88 -0.43
CA GLU A 484 -5.78 22.39 -0.36
C GLU A 484 -6.37 22.57 -1.77
N LYS A 485 -5.62 23.19 -2.68
CA LYS A 485 -6.02 23.39 -4.07
C LYS A 485 -6.29 22.06 -4.78
N ASN A 486 -5.53 21.04 -4.43
CA ASN A 486 -5.64 19.73 -5.06
C ASN A 486 -6.72 18.83 -4.45
N ASN A 487 -7.36 19.24 -3.35
CA ASN A 487 -8.46 18.51 -2.70
C ASN A 487 -8.13 17.02 -2.45
N LEU A 488 -7.04 16.77 -1.71
CA LEU A 488 -6.45 15.44 -1.58
C LEU A 488 -7.06 14.58 -0.47
N VAL A 489 -7.80 15.19 0.46
CA VAL A 489 -8.36 14.48 1.62
C VAL A 489 -9.57 13.65 1.19
N VAL A 490 -9.51 12.35 1.51
CA VAL A 490 -10.65 11.42 1.42
C VAL A 490 -10.72 10.66 2.73
N GLY A 491 -11.85 10.67 3.41
CA GLY A 491 -12.03 10.10 4.74
C GLY A 491 -11.55 11.05 5.83
N THR A 492 -10.64 10.61 6.70
CA THR A 492 -10.15 11.42 7.82
C THR A 492 -9.19 12.54 7.40
N GLN A 493 -9.03 13.55 8.25
CA GLN A 493 -8.13 14.69 8.03
C GLN A 493 -6.67 14.23 8.13
N ALA A 494 -6.04 13.97 6.99
CA ALA A 494 -4.72 13.37 6.91
C ALA A 494 -3.85 14.00 5.81
N ARG A 495 -2.52 13.87 5.99
CA ARG A 495 -1.52 14.26 5.01
C ARG A 495 -0.38 13.25 4.93
N ILE A 496 0.32 13.25 3.80
CA ILE A 496 1.54 12.48 3.54
C ILE A 496 2.56 13.36 2.84
N LEU A 497 3.83 13.04 3.08
CA LEU A 497 4.95 13.49 2.24
C LEU A 497 6.07 12.43 2.26
N TYR A 498 7.00 12.49 1.32
CA TYR A 498 8.21 11.67 1.38
C TYR A 498 9.32 12.44 2.08
N GLN A 499 9.63 12.04 3.31
CA GLN A 499 10.60 12.73 4.16
C GLN A 499 11.68 11.78 4.67
N ASP A 500 12.90 12.32 4.85
CA ASP A 500 14.03 11.60 5.40
C ASP A 500 13.95 11.46 6.94
N ALA A 501 14.92 10.72 7.51
CA ALA A 501 14.93 10.40 8.94
C ALA A 501 14.84 11.63 9.85
N VAL A 502 15.69 12.63 9.60
CA VAL A 502 15.79 13.84 10.43
C VAL A 502 14.56 14.73 10.23
N GLY A 503 14.10 14.87 9.01
CA GLY A 503 12.89 15.61 8.70
C GLY A 503 11.64 15.01 9.35
N ARG A 504 11.48 13.67 9.31
CA ARG A 504 10.39 12.97 10.03
C ARG A 504 10.45 13.25 11.53
N MET A 505 11.62 13.15 12.14
CA MET A 505 11.81 13.42 13.57
C MET A 505 11.42 14.87 13.91
N ASN A 506 11.90 15.84 13.16
CA ASN A 506 11.64 17.26 13.42
C ASN A 506 10.15 17.60 13.28
N ILE A 507 9.50 17.13 12.22
CA ILE A 507 8.05 17.31 12.02
C ILE A 507 7.27 16.65 13.15
N ALA A 508 7.60 15.40 13.51
CA ALA A 508 6.92 14.66 14.56
C ALA A 508 7.04 15.34 15.93
N LEU A 509 8.23 15.82 16.30
CA LEU A 509 8.47 16.58 17.54
C LEU A 509 7.68 17.90 17.54
N ARG A 510 7.64 18.62 16.41
CA ARG A 510 6.85 19.84 16.27
C ARG A 510 5.37 19.55 16.46
N PHE A 511 4.86 18.47 15.91
CA PHE A 511 3.47 18.06 16.10
C PHE A 511 3.16 17.71 17.56
N ASN A 512 4.05 16.96 18.22
CA ASN A 512 3.85 16.62 19.64
C ASN A 512 3.88 17.88 20.52
N GLU A 513 4.72 18.87 20.21
CA GLU A 513 4.74 20.17 20.88
C GLU A 513 3.41 20.94 20.67
N MET A 514 2.85 20.94 19.47
CA MET A 514 1.56 21.59 19.17
C MET A 514 0.42 20.95 19.97
N VAL A 515 0.42 19.61 20.10
CA VAL A 515 -0.55 18.90 20.94
C VAL A 515 -0.37 19.29 22.41
N ARG A 516 0.86 19.33 22.92
CA ARG A 516 1.19 19.76 24.30
C ARG A 516 0.68 21.17 24.61
N LYS A 517 0.77 22.07 23.66
CA LYS A 517 0.29 23.46 23.77
C LYS A 517 -1.21 23.62 23.56
N GLY A 518 -1.92 22.55 23.15
CA GLY A 518 -3.34 22.62 22.82
C GLY A 518 -3.65 23.38 21.53
N GLU A 519 -2.66 23.57 20.65
CA GLU A 519 -2.84 24.22 19.35
C GLU A 519 -3.65 23.35 18.38
N VAL A 520 -3.50 22.02 18.52
CA VAL A 520 -4.22 20.98 17.77
C VAL A 520 -4.61 19.84 18.70
N GLY A 521 -5.55 19.00 18.28
CA GLY A 521 -5.86 17.75 18.96
C GLY A 521 -4.77 16.68 18.76
N PRO A 522 -4.92 15.48 19.37
CA PRO A 522 -3.95 14.41 19.22
C PRO A 522 -3.73 14.03 17.74
N ILE A 523 -2.51 13.61 17.43
CA ILE A 523 -2.09 13.28 16.06
C ILE A 523 -1.63 11.82 16.00
N MET A 524 -2.09 11.07 15.01
CA MET A 524 -1.54 9.76 14.65
C MET A 524 -0.47 9.93 13.59
N LEU A 525 0.75 9.50 13.88
CA LEU A 525 1.81 9.36 12.89
C LEU A 525 1.87 7.93 12.39
N GLY A 526 2.27 7.76 11.14
CA GLY A 526 2.54 6.48 10.53
C GLY A 526 3.39 6.65 9.28
N ARG A 527 3.55 5.56 8.56
CA ARG A 527 4.10 5.56 7.22
C ARG A 527 3.42 4.51 6.36
N ASP A 528 3.65 4.57 5.06
CA ASP A 528 3.35 3.41 4.25
C ASP A 528 4.31 2.27 4.62
N HIS A 529 3.87 1.03 4.53
CA HIS A 529 4.77 -0.11 4.74
C HIS A 529 5.75 -0.28 3.56
N HIS A 530 5.41 0.22 2.39
CA HIS A 530 6.30 0.52 1.28
C HIS A 530 7.24 1.67 1.66
N ASP A 531 8.42 1.39 2.19
CA ASP A 531 9.34 2.39 2.73
C ASP A 531 10.80 1.92 2.70
N VAL A 532 11.69 2.82 3.10
CA VAL A 532 13.15 2.65 3.13
C VAL A 532 13.60 1.40 3.89
N SER A 533 13.05 1.17 5.11
CA SER A 533 13.40 0.04 5.97
C SER A 533 12.30 -1.01 6.14
N GLY A 534 11.08 -0.66 5.79
CA GLY A 534 9.90 -1.43 6.18
C GLY A 534 9.61 -2.63 5.31
N THR A 535 10.24 -2.77 4.14
CA THR A 535 9.88 -3.80 3.17
C THR A 535 11.10 -4.45 2.55
N ASP A 536 11.20 -5.76 2.71
CA ASP A 536 12.02 -6.64 1.89
C ASP A 536 11.15 -7.21 0.77
N SER A 537 11.42 -6.80 -0.46
CA SER A 537 10.75 -7.25 -1.66
C SER A 537 11.72 -7.21 -2.86
N PRO A 538 12.24 -8.35 -3.32
CA PRO A 538 13.18 -8.40 -4.44
C PRO A 538 12.60 -7.85 -5.74
N PHE A 539 11.27 -7.85 -5.87
CA PHE A 539 10.56 -7.37 -7.06
C PHE A 539 10.15 -5.89 -6.98
N ARG A 540 10.35 -5.22 -5.82
CA ARG A 540 9.94 -3.84 -5.65
C ARG A 540 10.90 -3.03 -4.76
N GLU A 541 10.71 -3.00 -3.42
CA GLU A 541 11.42 -2.06 -2.53
C GLU A 541 12.91 -2.34 -2.39
N THR A 542 13.33 -3.59 -2.55
CA THR A 542 14.75 -3.98 -2.50
C THR A 542 15.32 -4.37 -3.86
N SER A 543 14.62 -4.06 -4.96
CA SER A 543 15.07 -4.37 -6.33
C SER A 543 16.33 -3.59 -6.75
N ASN A 544 16.62 -2.45 -6.11
CA ASN A 544 17.87 -1.69 -6.33
C ASN A 544 19.07 -2.20 -5.49
N ILE A 545 18.90 -3.21 -4.66
CA ILE A 545 19.97 -3.87 -3.91
C ILE A 545 20.55 -4.99 -4.79
N LYS A 546 21.82 -4.84 -5.21
CA LYS A 546 22.43 -5.69 -6.27
C LYS A 546 23.46 -6.69 -5.74
N ASP A 547 23.60 -6.86 -4.44
CA ASP A 547 24.54 -7.80 -3.82
C ASP A 547 23.92 -9.19 -3.52
N VAL A 548 22.74 -9.47 -4.09
CA VAL A 548 21.93 -10.69 -3.91
C VAL A 548 21.26 -10.80 -2.53
N SER A 549 21.51 -9.91 -1.61
CA SER A 549 20.90 -9.95 -0.28
C SER A 549 19.43 -9.48 -0.27
N ASN A 550 18.93 -8.96 -1.38
CA ASN A 550 17.54 -8.59 -1.58
C ASN A 550 16.54 -9.75 -1.47
N VAL A 551 17.01 -11.01 -1.43
CA VAL A 551 16.17 -12.19 -1.18
C VAL A 551 15.92 -12.46 0.30
N MET A 552 16.58 -11.72 1.20
CA MET A 552 16.45 -11.85 2.65
C MET A 552 15.38 -10.89 3.18
N ALA A 553 14.65 -11.32 4.21
CA ALA A 553 13.63 -10.51 4.90
C ALA A 553 14.11 -9.92 6.23
N ASP A 554 15.43 -9.87 6.43
CA ASP A 554 16.02 -9.44 7.71
C ASP A 554 15.76 -7.97 8.02
N MET A 555 15.78 -7.10 7.01
CA MET A 555 15.59 -5.66 7.20
C MET A 555 14.18 -5.34 7.74
N ALA A 556 13.13 -5.89 7.15
CA ALA A 556 11.75 -5.67 7.60
C ALA A 556 11.52 -6.20 9.03
N VAL A 557 12.09 -7.37 9.35
CA VAL A 557 12.01 -7.96 10.70
C VAL A 557 12.79 -7.13 11.71
N GLN A 558 13.99 -6.67 11.38
CA GLN A 558 14.79 -5.79 12.26
C GLN A 558 14.10 -4.43 12.47
N CYS A 559 13.52 -3.85 11.41
CA CYS A 559 12.73 -2.62 11.50
C CYS A 559 11.57 -2.78 12.49
N PHE A 560 10.77 -3.85 12.33
CA PHE A 560 9.68 -4.21 13.24
C PHE A 560 10.16 -4.37 14.70
N ALA A 561 11.20 -5.18 14.92
CA ALA A 561 11.74 -5.41 16.27
C ALA A 561 12.27 -4.13 16.92
N GLY A 562 12.96 -3.29 16.15
CA GLY A 562 13.50 -2.02 16.64
C GLY A 562 12.42 -0.98 16.93
N ASN A 563 11.33 -0.96 16.16
CA ASN A 563 10.16 -0.14 16.44
C ASN A 563 9.43 -0.59 17.72
N CYS A 564 9.34 -1.92 17.96
CA CYS A 564 8.87 -2.47 19.23
C CYS A 564 9.75 -1.98 20.41
N ALA A 565 11.07 -2.14 20.28
CA ALA A 565 12.03 -1.80 21.34
C ALA A 565 12.01 -0.30 21.69
N ARG A 566 11.64 0.56 20.75
CA ARG A 566 11.58 2.03 20.93
C ARG A 566 10.20 2.56 21.33
N GLY A 567 9.21 1.68 21.48
CA GLY A 567 7.90 2.06 22.03
C GLY A 567 6.95 2.74 21.05
N MET A 568 7.04 2.45 19.75
CA MET A 568 5.98 2.83 18.80
C MET A 568 4.63 2.32 19.30
N SER A 569 3.57 3.10 19.19
CA SER A 569 2.26 2.78 19.78
C SER A 569 1.62 1.52 19.18
N LEU A 570 1.79 1.32 17.87
CA LEU A 570 1.43 0.11 17.13
C LEU A 570 2.61 -0.30 16.26
N VAL A 571 2.86 -1.60 16.18
CA VAL A 571 3.81 -2.17 15.25
C VAL A 571 3.17 -3.33 14.48
N ALA A 572 3.47 -3.43 13.18
CA ALA A 572 2.88 -4.42 12.30
C ALA A 572 3.93 -5.05 11.37
N LEU A 573 3.78 -6.36 11.12
CA LEU A 573 4.58 -7.11 10.16
C LEU A 573 3.66 -8.02 9.33
N HIS A 574 3.82 -8.01 8.01
CA HIS A 574 2.93 -8.70 7.09
C HIS A 574 3.71 -9.47 6.02
N ASN A 575 3.11 -10.56 5.55
CA ASN A 575 3.54 -11.23 4.33
C ASN A 575 2.82 -10.62 3.11
N GLY A 576 3.49 -10.55 2.00
CA GLY A 576 2.95 -10.33 0.67
C GLY A 576 2.95 -8.89 0.19
N GLY A 577 2.68 -7.90 1.01
CA GLY A 577 2.61 -6.50 0.61
C GLY A 577 1.80 -6.27 -0.68
N GLY A 578 2.21 -5.31 -1.51
CA GLY A 578 1.59 -5.05 -2.81
C GLY A 578 1.98 -6.03 -3.92
N VAL A 579 2.98 -6.89 -3.69
CA VAL A 579 3.50 -7.84 -4.70
C VAL A 579 2.98 -9.27 -4.53
N GLY A 580 2.31 -9.58 -3.42
CA GLY A 580 1.66 -10.87 -3.18
C GLY A 580 2.39 -11.79 -2.18
N ILE A 581 1.68 -12.78 -1.68
CA ILE A 581 2.15 -13.76 -0.69
C ILE A 581 3.42 -14.47 -1.18
N GLY A 582 4.41 -14.62 -0.29
CA GLY A 582 5.70 -15.25 -0.59
C GLY A 582 6.67 -14.38 -1.37
N LYS A 583 6.30 -13.13 -1.71
CA LYS A 583 7.10 -12.23 -2.54
C LYS A 583 7.61 -10.99 -1.80
N ALA A 584 7.16 -10.77 -0.57
CA ALA A 584 7.60 -9.69 0.30
C ALA A 584 7.30 -9.96 1.76
N ILE A 585 8.14 -9.40 2.64
CA ILE A 585 7.80 -9.17 4.04
C ILE A 585 7.86 -7.66 4.26
N ASN A 586 6.83 -7.10 4.88
CA ASN A 586 6.72 -5.66 5.05
C ASN A 586 6.15 -5.31 6.43
N GLY A 587 6.53 -4.15 6.94
CA GLY A 587 6.10 -3.72 8.25
C GLY A 587 6.03 -2.21 8.37
N GLY A 588 5.33 -1.76 9.40
CA GLY A 588 5.16 -0.37 9.71
C GLY A 588 4.74 -0.14 11.14
N PHE A 589 4.44 1.11 11.43
CA PHE A 589 4.08 1.55 12.77
C PHE A 589 2.92 2.55 12.75
N GLY A 590 2.28 2.70 13.91
CA GLY A 590 1.47 3.84 14.27
C GLY A 590 2.01 4.46 15.55
N MET A 591 2.12 5.78 15.63
CA MET A 591 2.57 6.50 16.81
C MET A 591 1.60 7.63 17.17
N VAL A 592 1.06 7.59 18.38
CA VAL A 592 0.15 8.63 18.87
C VAL A 592 0.96 9.74 19.54
N CYS A 593 0.90 10.96 19.00
CA CYS A 593 1.37 12.17 19.65
C CYS A 593 0.28 12.64 20.62
N ASP A 594 0.58 12.53 21.91
CA ASP A 594 -0.32 12.91 23.03
C ASP A 594 0.14 14.17 23.77
N GLY A 595 1.24 14.80 23.31
CA GLY A 595 1.85 15.98 23.91
C GLY A 595 2.81 15.68 25.06
N SER A 596 3.03 14.40 25.44
CA SER A 596 3.90 14.05 26.55
C SER A 596 5.38 14.06 26.20
N ASP A 597 6.25 14.27 27.21
CA ASP A 597 7.71 14.19 27.08
C ASP A 597 8.15 12.75 26.73
N ARG A 598 7.44 11.72 27.21
CA ARG A 598 7.65 10.32 26.85
C ARG A 598 7.58 10.14 25.32
N VAL A 599 6.62 10.77 24.66
CA VAL A 599 6.48 10.70 23.19
C VAL A 599 7.66 11.41 22.52
N ASP A 600 8.13 12.55 23.01
CA ASP A 600 9.33 13.21 22.47
C ASP A 600 10.57 12.28 22.51
N GLU A 601 10.79 11.57 23.62
CA GLU A 601 11.90 10.60 23.74
C GLU A 601 11.78 9.46 22.72
N ILE A 602 10.59 8.91 22.54
CA ILE A 602 10.32 7.88 21.53
C ILE A 602 10.61 8.42 20.11
N LEU A 603 10.09 9.59 19.78
CA LEU A 603 10.23 10.18 18.45
C LEU A 603 11.69 10.45 18.07
N ARG A 604 12.52 10.94 19.01
CA ARG A 604 13.96 11.18 18.79
C ARG A 604 14.74 9.92 18.39
N SER A 605 14.36 8.77 18.90
CA SER A 605 15.03 7.50 18.60
C SER A 605 14.35 6.73 17.47
N ALA A 606 13.04 6.59 17.55
CA ALA A 606 12.29 5.70 16.67
C ALA A 606 12.20 6.22 15.23
N MET A 607 12.06 7.55 15.02
CA MET A 607 12.00 8.12 13.67
C MET A 607 13.33 7.97 12.94
N LEU A 608 14.45 8.10 13.62
CA LEU A 608 15.77 7.87 13.02
C LEU A 608 15.98 6.39 12.71
N TRP A 609 15.64 5.51 13.65
CA TRP A 609 15.76 4.06 13.46
C TRP A 609 14.96 3.55 12.28
N ASP A 610 13.68 3.93 12.21
CA ASP A 610 12.73 3.43 11.19
C ASP A 610 13.18 3.72 9.75
N VAL A 611 14.04 4.69 9.55
CA VAL A 611 14.60 5.05 8.25
C VAL A 611 16.04 4.57 8.09
N MET A 612 16.92 4.89 9.06
CA MET A 612 18.36 4.68 8.90
C MET A 612 18.76 3.21 8.86
N GLY A 613 17.95 2.29 9.41
CA GLY A 613 18.16 0.86 9.23
C GLY A 613 18.20 0.45 7.76
N GLY A 614 17.27 0.97 6.95
CA GLY A 614 17.20 0.70 5.52
C GLY A 614 18.28 1.43 4.71
N VAL A 615 18.63 2.66 5.08
CA VAL A 615 19.76 3.37 4.48
C VAL A 615 21.06 2.60 4.72
N ALA A 616 21.32 2.17 5.97
CA ALA A 616 22.48 1.35 6.30
C ALA A 616 22.54 0.05 5.51
N ARG A 617 21.38 -0.61 5.33
CA ARG A 617 21.26 -1.83 4.53
C ARG A 617 21.63 -1.61 3.06
N ARG A 618 21.15 -0.51 2.47
CA ARG A 618 21.49 -0.12 1.09
C ARG A 618 22.94 0.34 0.96
N SER A 619 23.45 1.07 1.94
CA SER A 619 24.87 1.46 2.02
C SER A 619 25.77 0.21 2.04
N TRP A 620 25.43 -0.80 2.87
CA TRP A 620 26.19 -2.05 2.92
C TRP A 620 26.15 -2.82 1.59
N ALA A 621 25.09 -2.71 0.83
CA ALA A 621 25.00 -3.23 -0.54
C ALA A 621 25.78 -2.40 -1.58
N ARG A 622 26.43 -1.34 -1.16
CA ARG A 622 27.26 -0.43 -1.97
C ARG A 622 26.45 0.48 -2.89
N ASN A 623 25.20 0.79 -2.55
CA ASN A 623 24.44 1.81 -3.25
C ASN A 623 25.08 3.19 -2.99
N PRO A 624 25.51 3.93 -4.04
CA PRO A 624 26.33 5.14 -3.86
C PRO A 624 25.66 6.22 -3.00
N HIS A 625 24.40 6.54 -3.26
CA HIS A 625 23.67 7.58 -2.52
C HIS A 625 23.38 7.17 -1.07
N ALA A 626 23.18 5.86 -0.81
CA ALA A 626 23.03 5.36 0.56
C ALA A 626 24.36 5.40 1.33
N MET A 627 25.50 5.20 0.66
CA MET A 627 26.83 5.39 1.25
C MET A 627 27.05 6.86 1.61
N GLU A 628 26.77 7.79 0.69
CA GLU A 628 26.83 9.23 0.94
C GLU A 628 25.97 9.62 2.15
N THR A 629 24.74 9.15 2.20
CA THR A 629 23.79 9.43 3.29
C THR A 629 24.27 8.86 4.62
N SER A 630 24.81 7.64 4.62
CA SER A 630 25.37 7.01 5.84
C SER A 630 26.58 7.73 6.36
N GLU A 631 27.47 8.21 5.49
CA GLU A 631 28.63 9.00 5.85
C GLU A 631 28.24 10.35 6.45
N GLU A 632 27.31 11.06 5.82
CA GLU A 632 26.73 12.30 6.35
C GLU A 632 26.10 12.09 7.72
N PHE A 633 25.30 11.02 7.89
CA PHE A 633 24.65 10.70 9.14
C PHE A 633 25.65 10.37 10.24
N ASN A 634 26.68 9.59 9.96
CA ASN A 634 27.78 9.30 10.92
C ASN A 634 28.48 10.58 11.39
N ARG A 635 28.68 11.54 10.48
CA ARG A 635 29.32 12.82 10.80
C ARG A 635 28.44 13.74 11.64
N THR A 636 27.12 13.77 11.38
CA THR A 636 26.18 14.69 12.04
C THR A 636 25.56 14.12 13.32
N HIS A 637 25.58 12.80 13.50
CA HIS A 637 24.98 12.07 14.62
C HIS A 637 26.00 11.16 15.32
N ALA A 638 27.28 11.57 15.38
CA ALA A 638 28.35 10.77 15.96
C ALA A 638 28.14 10.40 17.44
N ASP A 639 27.30 11.15 18.16
CA ASP A 639 26.90 10.83 19.51
C ASP A 639 25.79 9.77 19.49
N GLY A 640 26.18 8.51 19.66
CA GLY A 640 25.26 7.37 19.77
C GLY A 640 24.95 6.61 18.47
N TYR A 641 25.44 7.06 17.32
CA TYR A 641 25.26 6.37 16.04
C TYR A 641 26.56 6.10 15.32
N HIS A 642 26.69 4.91 14.75
CA HIS A 642 27.81 4.55 13.89
C HIS A 642 27.35 3.49 12.87
N ILE A 643 27.11 3.91 11.62
CA ILE A 643 26.79 3.02 10.51
C ILE A 643 28.11 2.55 9.90
N THR A 644 28.28 1.23 9.76
CA THR A 644 29.47 0.65 9.13
C THR A 644 29.49 1.00 7.65
N MET A 645 30.63 1.55 7.19
CA MET A 645 30.84 1.90 5.77
C MET A 645 31.50 0.75 5.03
N PRO A 646 30.97 0.31 3.87
CA PRO A 646 31.59 -0.70 3.05
C PRO A 646 32.74 -0.14 2.24
N TYR A 647 33.71 -0.99 1.89
CA TYR A 647 34.68 -0.71 0.83
C TYR A 647 34.16 -1.21 -0.49
N VAL A 648 34.40 -0.44 -1.57
CA VAL A 648 34.04 -0.83 -2.93
C VAL A 648 35.26 -1.49 -3.58
N ALA A 649 35.10 -2.72 -4.06
CA ALA A 649 36.17 -3.45 -4.72
C ALA A 649 36.48 -2.86 -6.10
N ASP A 650 37.75 -2.95 -6.54
CA ASP A 650 38.12 -2.62 -7.91
C ASP A 650 37.60 -3.68 -8.88
N GLU A 651 36.69 -3.28 -9.77
CA GLU A 651 36.03 -4.16 -10.74
C GLU A 651 37.03 -4.85 -11.67
N LYS A 652 38.14 -4.20 -12.06
CA LYS A 652 39.14 -4.81 -12.93
C LYS A 652 39.89 -5.92 -12.20
N LEU A 653 40.16 -5.71 -10.90
CA LEU A 653 40.77 -6.74 -10.04
C LEU A 653 39.86 -7.95 -9.94
N VAL A 654 38.56 -7.72 -9.63
CA VAL A 654 37.58 -8.79 -9.51
C VAL A 654 37.46 -9.58 -10.80
N GLN A 655 37.29 -8.90 -11.94
CA GLN A 655 37.18 -9.55 -13.26
C GLN A 655 38.45 -10.32 -13.64
N LYS A 656 39.61 -9.85 -13.24
CA LYS A 656 40.87 -10.57 -13.48
C LYS A 656 40.89 -11.88 -12.70
N VAL A 657 40.60 -11.84 -11.42
CA VAL A 657 40.64 -13.03 -10.54
C VAL A 657 39.58 -14.07 -10.91
N VAL A 658 38.38 -13.63 -11.32
CA VAL A 658 37.30 -14.55 -11.74
C VAL A 658 37.61 -15.26 -13.07
N LYS A 659 38.46 -14.68 -13.93
CA LYS A 659 38.87 -15.30 -15.21
C LYS A 659 40.07 -16.21 -15.08
N GLU A 660 40.86 -16.10 -14.02
CA GLU A 660 41.94 -17.02 -13.63
C GLU A 660 41.40 -18.28 -12.96
#